data_dd229ef0b43f3d10848c9c1fe9e2c46f
#
_entry.id   dd229ef0b43f3d10848c9c1fe9e2c46f
#
_cell.length_a   1.000
_cell.length_b   1.000
_cell.length_c   1.000
_cell.angle_alpha   90.00
_cell.angle_beta   90.00
_cell.angle_gamma   90.00
#
_symmetry.space_group_name_H-M   'P 1'
#
loop_
_entity.id
_entity.type
_entity.pdbx_description
1 polymer ?
#
loop_
_entity_poly.entity_id
_entity_poly.type
_entity_poly.pdbx_seq_one_letter_code
_entity_poly.pdbx_strand_id
1 'polypeptide(L)'
;MAKRDLKFTRNIGIMAHIDAGKTTTSERILYYTGKTHKIGEVHEGAATMDWMVQEQERGITITSAATTAFWHYNGDTYQINLIDTPGHVDFTVEVERSLRVLDGTVATFCAVGRVQPQSETVWRQADKYGVPKIAYVNKMDRVGADFLACVEEIKTKLGATAVPICLPIGAEDKFDGIIDLIDMKALYYDGQSEALVNYTEAEIPEKLKGEAARWRDILLETAAECDETLMEKYFEDPDSLTKEEIIAAIRKGTISMQIVPACCGSSFKNKGVQFLLDAVMRYLPSPLDKGAVTGTNPRTGEEITRKPSADEPFCALVFKIATDPFVGRLAFLRAYSGKLEAGSYVYNTRTGKKERVARLYQMHSNHQNPIEFVEAGDICAAVGFKDLRTGDTVCLEDKPITLETMEFPDPVIGIAVEPKTQKDLDKLGIALGKLAEEDPTFTVKSDHETGQTVISGMGELHLDIIVDRLRREFGVDINQGAPQVNYKEAITSSFQLREVFKKQTGGRGKFADIIVNVSPADEGVQGLQFINSVKGGNIPKEFIPCIEKGFTSAMANGVLAGYEVPSLKVEVIDGSYHPVDSDQLSFELAARMAFRHACPKCHPVLMEPIMSLEVVTPEDYMGDIVGDLNRRRGQIVAMDSTANGARIVKAFVPLSEQFGYVTVLRTLSSGRATSTMTFDHYAEVPANLAKDIVEKSGYRVSDDE
;
A
#
# COMPACT_ATOMS: atom_id res chain seq x y z
N MET A 1 -27.83 23.20 0.99
CA MET A 1 -27.78 21.87 1.64
C MET A 1 -27.56 22.08 3.13
N ALA A 2 -28.18 21.28 4.00
CA ALA A 2 -27.90 21.35 5.44
C ALA A 2 -26.43 21.01 5.69
N LYS A 3 -25.80 21.71 6.66
CA LYS A 3 -24.40 21.44 7.06
C LYS A 3 -24.31 19.98 7.48
N ARG A 4 -23.49 19.19 6.78
CA ARG A 4 -23.32 17.76 7.04
C ARG A 4 -22.58 17.58 8.37
N ASP A 5 -23.08 16.71 9.24
CA ASP A 5 -22.40 16.35 10.48
C ASP A 5 -21.43 15.18 10.19
N LEU A 6 -20.13 15.43 10.33
CA LEU A 6 -19.08 14.46 10.05
C LEU A 6 -19.12 13.21 10.95
N LYS A 7 -19.83 13.27 12.09
CA LYS A 7 -20.03 12.07 12.95
C LYS A 7 -20.72 10.93 12.20
N PHE A 8 -21.53 11.26 11.17
CA PHE A 8 -22.23 10.28 10.33
C PHE A 8 -21.46 9.91 9.06
N THR A 9 -20.16 10.18 9.00
CA THR A 9 -19.30 9.74 7.90
C THR A 9 -18.45 8.57 8.34
N ARG A 10 -18.27 7.59 7.43
CA ARG A 10 -17.36 6.46 7.60
C ARG A 10 -16.52 6.32 6.34
N ASN A 11 -15.22 6.52 6.46
CA ASN A 11 -14.26 6.25 5.39
C ASN A 11 -13.61 4.91 5.67
N ILE A 12 -14.08 3.87 5.02
CA ILE A 12 -13.72 2.49 5.34
C ILE A 12 -13.11 1.77 4.14
N GLY A 13 -12.17 0.88 4.42
CA GLY A 13 -11.65 -0.08 3.47
C GLY A 13 -12.08 -1.50 3.80
N ILE A 14 -12.09 -2.36 2.80
CA ILE A 14 -12.17 -3.81 3.02
C ILE A 14 -10.82 -4.39 2.66
N MET A 15 -10.17 -4.99 3.64
CA MET A 15 -8.91 -5.71 3.48
C MET A 15 -9.12 -7.21 3.69
N ALA A 16 -8.45 -8.02 2.90
CA ALA A 16 -8.57 -9.47 2.98
C ALA A 16 -7.40 -10.15 2.27
N HIS A 17 -7.15 -11.41 2.61
CA HIS A 17 -6.35 -12.28 1.74
C HIS A 17 -7.13 -12.69 0.47
N ILE A 18 -6.42 -13.23 -0.50
CA ILE A 18 -7.01 -13.75 -1.73
C ILE A 18 -8.08 -14.80 -1.37
N ASP A 19 -9.20 -14.77 -2.06
CA ASP A 19 -10.33 -15.68 -1.85
C ASP A 19 -11.05 -15.60 -0.49
N ALA A 20 -10.81 -14.62 0.37
CA ALA A 20 -11.62 -14.43 1.58
C ALA A 20 -13.07 -13.95 1.29
N GLY A 21 -13.32 -13.49 0.07
CA GLY A 21 -14.62 -12.98 -0.36
C GLY A 21 -14.75 -11.46 -0.19
N LYS A 22 -13.64 -10.74 -0.33
CA LYS A 22 -13.56 -9.28 -0.25
C LYS A 22 -14.53 -8.60 -1.22
N THR A 23 -14.36 -8.82 -2.52
CA THR A 23 -15.19 -8.21 -3.57
C THR A 23 -16.67 -8.61 -3.41
N THR A 24 -16.96 -9.87 -3.06
CA THR A 24 -18.33 -10.30 -2.76
C THR A 24 -18.92 -9.52 -1.60
N THR A 25 -18.14 -9.24 -0.55
CA THR A 25 -18.61 -8.45 0.59
C THR A 25 -18.84 -6.99 0.20
N SER A 26 -17.95 -6.39 -0.60
CA SER A 26 -18.10 -5.04 -1.15
C SER A 26 -19.38 -4.91 -1.99
N GLU A 27 -19.61 -5.87 -2.90
CA GLU A 27 -20.82 -5.90 -3.74
C GLU A 27 -22.12 -6.02 -2.91
N ARG A 28 -22.12 -6.82 -1.84
CA ARG A 28 -23.27 -6.92 -0.94
C ARG A 28 -23.52 -5.64 -0.15
N ILE A 29 -22.45 -4.96 0.28
CA ILE A 29 -22.57 -3.64 0.90
C ILE A 29 -23.21 -2.65 -0.06
N LEU A 30 -22.77 -2.61 -1.32
CA LEU A 30 -23.34 -1.73 -2.35
C LEU A 30 -24.81 -2.06 -2.66
N TYR A 31 -25.16 -3.34 -2.68
CA TYR A 31 -26.53 -3.79 -2.89
C TYR A 31 -27.45 -3.33 -1.74
N TYR A 32 -27.08 -3.63 -0.49
CA TYR A 32 -27.91 -3.26 0.67
C TYR A 32 -27.99 -1.76 0.90
N THR A 33 -27.02 -0.99 0.46
CA THR A 33 -27.07 0.48 0.48
C THR A 33 -27.80 1.09 -0.72
N GLY A 34 -28.40 0.24 -1.60
CA GLY A 34 -29.19 0.68 -2.74
C GLY A 34 -28.38 1.34 -3.89
N LYS A 35 -27.06 1.16 -3.88
CA LYS A 35 -26.19 1.68 -4.95
C LYS A 35 -26.21 0.83 -6.22
N THR A 36 -26.39 -0.48 -6.08
CA THR A 36 -26.58 -1.41 -7.19
C THR A 36 -27.96 -2.05 -7.11
N HIS A 37 -28.62 -2.24 -8.25
CA HIS A 37 -29.94 -2.88 -8.34
C HIS A 37 -29.89 -4.39 -8.55
N LYS A 38 -28.69 -4.90 -8.86
CA LYS A 38 -28.41 -6.33 -9.03
C LYS A 38 -27.19 -6.70 -8.20
N ILE A 39 -27.22 -7.90 -7.67
CA ILE A 39 -26.08 -8.50 -6.99
C ILE A 39 -25.06 -8.88 -8.05
N GLY A 40 -23.88 -8.23 -8.06
CA GLY A 40 -22.76 -8.60 -8.91
C GLY A 40 -22.07 -9.86 -8.40
N GLU A 41 -21.91 -10.87 -9.27
CA GLU A 41 -21.17 -12.09 -8.96
C GLU A 41 -19.76 -12.01 -9.55
N VAL A 42 -18.73 -12.20 -8.70
CA VAL A 42 -17.33 -12.14 -9.11
C VAL A 42 -16.99 -13.17 -10.18
N HIS A 43 -17.53 -14.39 -10.03
CA HIS A 43 -17.31 -15.49 -10.97
C HIS A 43 -17.94 -15.28 -12.36
N GLU A 44 -18.91 -14.39 -12.46
CA GLU A 44 -19.57 -14.03 -13.71
C GLU A 44 -19.00 -12.77 -14.36
N GLY A 45 -17.97 -12.15 -13.73
CA GLY A 45 -17.38 -10.88 -14.20
C GLY A 45 -18.34 -9.70 -14.10
N ALA A 46 -19.37 -9.80 -13.24
CA ALA A 46 -20.42 -8.78 -13.09
C ALA A 46 -20.21 -7.87 -11.88
N ALA A 47 -19.08 -7.98 -11.17
CA ALA A 47 -18.79 -7.16 -9.99
C ALA A 47 -18.54 -5.71 -10.38
N THR A 48 -19.21 -4.78 -9.69
CA THR A 48 -19.12 -3.34 -9.95
C THR A 48 -17.77 -2.75 -9.52
N MET A 49 -17.18 -3.26 -8.42
CA MET A 49 -15.92 -2.77 -7.89
C MET A 49 -14.72 -3.26 -8.70
N ASP A 50 -14.75 -4.46 -9.25
CA ASP A 50 -13.74 -4.99 -10.16
C ASP A 50 -14.10 -4.60 -11.61
N TRP A 51 -13.83 -3.36 -11.96
CA TRP A 51 -14.25 -2.77 -13.25
C TRP A 51 -13.28 -3.00 -14.40
N MET A 52 -12.02 -3.35 -14.11
CA MET A 52 -11.03 -3.66 -15.12
C MET A 52 -11.26 -5.07 -15.70
N VAL A 53 -11.08 -5.22 -17.01
CA VAL A 53 -11.21 -6.53 -17.68
C VAL A 53 -10.24 -7.56 -17.07
N GLN A 54 -9.03 -7.12 -16.70
CA GLN A 54 -8.02 -7.94 -16.05
C GLN A 54 -8.43 -8.44 -14.66
N GLU A 55 -9.16 -7.61 -13.90
CA GLU A 55 -9.73 -7.99 -12.60
C GLU A 55 -10.82 -9.06 -12.78
N GLN A 56 -11.72 -8.84 -13.73
CA GLN A 56 -12.83 -9.74 -14.02
C GLN A 56 -12.36 -11.11 -14.55
N GLU A 57 -11.39 -11.12 -15.47
CA GLU A 57 -10.85 -12.36 -16.04
C GLU A 57 -10.05 -13.19 -15.02
N ARG A 58 -9.33 -12.52 -14.11
CA ARG A 58 -8.47 -13.18 -13.12
C ARG A 58 -9.16 -13.41 -11.77
N GLY A 59 -10.31 -12.78 -11.55
CA GLY A 59 -11.05 -12.85 -10.27
C GLY A 59 -10.32 -12.24 -9.09
N ILE A 60 -9.42 -11.26 -9.33
CA ILE A 60 -8.65 -10.56 -8.29
C ILE A 60 -8.79 -9.05 -8.48
N THR A 61 -8.88 -8.31 -7.38
CA THR A 61 -8.80 -6.84 -7.40
C THR A 61 -7.35 -6.42 -7.59
N ILE A 62 -7.10 -5.57 -8.56
CA ILE A 62 -5.77 -5.04 -8.93
C ILE A 62 -5.63 -3.61 -8.44
N THR A 63 -6.64 -2.77 -8.74
CA THR A 63 -6.65 -1.37 -8.36
C THR A 63 -7.73 -1.09 -7.33
N SER A 64 -7.46 -0.20 -6.37
CA SER A 64 -8.47 0.24 -5.41
C SER A 64 -9.59 1.02 -6.11
N ALA A 65 -10.84 0.65 -5.86
CA ALA A 65 -12.01 1.37 -6.32
C ALA A 65 -12.69 2.08 -5.15
N ALA A 66 -13.13 3.32 -5.35
CA ALA A 66 -13.82 4.12 -4.34
C ALA A 66 -15.28 4.31 -4.71
N THR A 67 -16.16 4.07 -3.76
CA THR A 67 -17.62 4.26 -3.94
C THR A 67 -18.22 4.88 -2.71
N THR A 68 -19.09 5.89 -2.90
CA THR A 68 -19.87 6.49 -1.82
C THR A 68 -21.26 5.87 -1.78
N ALA A 69 -21.66 5.38 -0.59
CA ALA A 69 -22.94 4.77 -0.31
C ALA A 69 -23.58 5.40 0.94
N PHE A 70 -24.85 5.10 1.21
CA PHE A 70 -25.57 5.61 2.37
C PHE A 70 -26.25 4.46 3.11
N TRP A 71 -26.13 4.45 4.43
CA TRP A 71 -26.78 3.47 5.29
C TRP A 71 -27.64 4.15 6.36
N HIS A 72 -28.82 3.61 6.59
CA HIS A 72 -29.73 4.11 7.64
C HIS A 72 -29.58 3.27 8.89
N TYR A 73 -29.17 3.90 9.98
CA TYR A 73 -29.00 3.24 11.27
C TYR A 73 -29.55 4.14 12.40
N ASN A 74 -30.42 3.60 13.27
CA ASN A 74 -31.06 4.29 14.41
C ASN A 74 -31.69 5.65 14.04
N GLY A 75 -32.35 5.74 12.88
CA GLY A 75 -32.99 6.96 12.39
C GLY A 75 -32.08 7.98 11.75
N ASP A 76 -30.78 7.79 11.80
CA ASP A 76 -29.77 8.64 11.15
C ASP A 76 -29.30 8.04 9.82
N THR A 77 -28.87 8.91 8.89
CA THR A 77 -28.30 8.50 7.62
C THR A 77 -26.79 8.68 7.66
N TYR A 78 -26.06 7.59 7.53
CA TYR A 78 -24.60 7.56 7.45
C TYR A 78 -24.14 7.56 6.01
N GLN A 79 -23.11 8.36 5.71
CA GLN A 79 -22.39 8.27 4.46
C GLN A 79 -21.18 7.34 4.64
N ILE A 80 -21.07 6.36 3.77
CA ILE A 80 -19.97 5.41 3.72
C ILE A 80 -19.16 5.72 2.45
N ASN A 81 -17.90 6.08 2.60
CA ASN A 81 -16.94 6.07 1.50
C ASN A 81 -16.17 4.75 1.59
N LEU A 82 -16.54 3.83 0.73
CA LEU A 82 -15.97 2.49 0.68
C LEU A 82 -14.82 2.46 -0.32
N ILE A 83 -13.64 2.01 0.13
CA ILE A 83 -12.49 1.74 -0.74
C ILE A 83 -12.23 0.23 -0.73
N ASP A 84 -12.37 -0.39 -1.88
CA ASP A 84 -12.02 -1.80 -2.07
C ASP A 84 -10.53 -1.90 -2.40
N THR A 85 -9.76 -2.63 -1.58
CA THR A 85 -8.29 -2.72 -1.71
C THR A 85 -7.87 -4.04 -2.33
N PRO A 86 -6.77 -4.09 -3.10
CA PRO A 86 -6.23 -5.37 -3.59
C PRO A 86 -5.90 -6.33 -2.45
N GLY A 87 -6.00 -7.64 -2.73
CA GLY A 87 -5.61 -8.69 -1.78
C GLY A 87 -4.29 -9.37 -2.12
N HIS A 88 -3.68 -9.07 -3.28
CA HIS A 88 -2.46 -9.70 -3.76
C HIS A 88 -1.20 -8.92 -3.33
N VAL A 89 -0.15 -9.64 -2.97
CA VAL A 89 1.11 -9.05 -2.46
C VAL A 89 1.83 -8.14 -3.45
N ASP A 90 1.71 -8.38 -4.75
CA ASP A 90 2.30 -7.52 -5.80
C ASP A 90 1.68 -6.12 -5.82
N PHE A 91 0.50 -5.94 -5.18
CA PHE A 91 -0.23 -4.68 -5.10
C PHE A 91 -0.29 -4.10 -3.68
N THR A 92 0.67 -4.46 -2.83
CA THR A 92 0.74 -3.96 -1.43
C THR A 92 0.75 -2.43 -1.35
N VAL A 93 1.33 -1.76 -2.34
CA VAL A 93 1.35 -0.30 -2.43
C VAL A 93 -0.05 0.31 -2.62
N GLU A 94 -0.92 -0.35 -3.39
CA GLU A 94 -2.33 0.07 -3.49
C GLU A 94 -3.06 -0.06 -2.15
N VAL A 95 -2.73 -1.10 -1.38
CA VAL A 95 -3.26 -1.28 -0.01
C VAL A 95 -2.76 -0.17 0.91
N GLU A 96 -1.46 0.13 0.90
CA GLU A 96 -0.87 1.19 1.72
C GLU A 96 -1.44 2.57 1.40
N ARG A 97 -1.56 2.90 0.11
CA ARG A 97 -2.20 4.16 -0.34
C ARG A 97 -3.62 4.30 0.19
N SER A 98 -4.38 3.23 0.14
CA SER A 98 -5.76 3.21 0.64
C SER A 98 -5.80 3.33 2.16
N LEU A 99 -5.00 2.55 2.89
CA LEU A 99 -4.96 2.58 4.36
C LEU A 99 -4.59 3.96 4.91
N ARG A 100 -3.73 4.71 4.21
CA ARG A 100 -3.31 6.06 4.63
C ARG A 100 -4.46 7.06 4.71
N VAL A 101 -5.52 6.86 3.91
CA VAL A 101 -6.65 7.78 3.82
C VAL A 101 -7.93 7.24 4.47
N LEU A 102 -7.90 6.02 4.99
CA LEU A 102 -9.03 5.41 5.68
C LEU A 102 -9.07 5.79 7.16
N ASP A 103 -10.29 5.90 7.69
CA ASP A 103 -10.51 6.10 9.12
C ASP A 103 -10.65 4.74 9.85
N GLY A 104 -11.17 3.73 9.18
CA GLY A 104 -11.29 2.38 9.70
C GLY A 104 -11.32 1.32 8.59
N THR A 105 -11.24 0.05 8.94
CA THR A 105 -11.25 -1.04 7.96
C THR A 105 -12.01 -2.26 8.45
N VAL A 106 -12.58 -3.00 7.50
CA VAL A 106 -13.14 -4.33 7.73
C VAL A 106 -12.11 -5.37 7.27
N ALA A 107 -11.56 -6.11 8.22
CA ALA A 107 -10.65 -7.22 7.96
C ALA A 107 -11.47 -8.50 7.72
N THR A 108 -11.54 -8.94 6.47
CA THR A 108 -12.33 -10.11 6.08
C THR A 108 -11.45 -11.37 6.10
N PHE A 109 -11.87 -12.37 6.85
CA PHE A 109 -11.24 -13.67 6.97
C PHE A 109 -12.14 -14.76 6.38
N CYS A 110 -11.53 -15.85 5.91
CA CYS A 110 -12.28 -17.04 5.52
C CYS A 110 -12.49 -17.95 6.76
N ALA A 111 -13.71 -18.34 7.06
CA ALA A 111 -14.02 -19.20 8.21
C ALA A 111 -13.30 -20.57 8.18
N VAL A 112 -12.91 -21.04 6.97
CA VAL A 112 -12.18 -22.30 6.77
C VAL A 112 -10.66 -22.08 6.78
N GLY A 113 -10.18 -21.09 5.99
CA GLY A 113 -8.75 -20.78 5.85
C GLY A 113 -8.19 -19.97 7.02
N ARG A 114 -9.06 -19.33 7.81
CA ARG A 114 -8.75 -18.52 8.99
C ARG A 114 -7.69 -17.45 8.73
N VAL A 115 -6.70 -17.30 9.61
CA VAL A 115 -5.61 -16.33 9.42
C VAL A 115 -4.55 -16.93 8.51
N GLN A 116 -4.39 -16.32 7.34
CA GLN A 116 -3.38 -16.67 6.34
C GLN A 116 -2.24 -15.64 6.32
N PRO A 117 -1.07 -15.95 5.76
CA PRO A 117 0.10 -15.07 5.70
C PRO A 117 -0.20 -13.69 5.09
N GLN A 118 -0.98 -13.68 4.01
CA GLN A 118 -1.43 -12.42 3.41
C GLN A 118 -2.30 -11.59 4.36
N SER A 119 -3.10 -12.24 5.22
CA SER A 119 -3.86 -11.57 6.26
C SER A 119 -2.94 -10.86 7.26
N GLU A 120 -1.83 -11.50 7.65
CA GLU A 120 -0.83 -10.89 8.55
C GLU A 120 -0.19 -9.66 7.93
N THR A 121 0.20 -9.74 6.65
CA THR A 121 0.83 -8.62 5.93
C THR A 121 -0.09 -7.41 5.90
N VAL A 122 -1.33 -7.58 5.47
CA VAL A 122 -2.31 -6.48 5.38
C VAL A 122 -2.69 -5.96 6.77
N TRP A 123 -2.75 -6.84 7.77
CA TRP A 123 -3.01 -6.46 9.15
C TRP A 123 -1.91 -5.57 9.72
N ARG A 124 -0.63 -5.95 9.55
CA ARG A 124 0.53 -5.14 9.97
C ARG A 124 0.57 -3.78 9.27
N GLN A 125 0.21 -3.72 7.99
CA GLN A 125 0.08 -2.45 7.28
C GLN A 125 -1.00 -1.56 7.92
N ALA A 126 -2.17 -2.11 8.25
CA ALA A 126 -3.21 -1.36 8.94
C ALA A 126 -2.77 -0.90 10.35
N ASP A 127 -1.97 -1.70 11.06
CA ASP A 127 -1.38 -1.30 12.36
C ASP A 127 -0.37 -0.16 12.19
N LYS A 128 0.51 -0.23 11.18
CA LYS A 128 1.48 0.83 10.84
C LYS A 128 0.82 2.19 10.67
N TYR A 129 -0.36 2.23 10.03
CA TYR A 129 -1.12 3.46 9.80
C TYR A 129 -2.14 3.78 10.89
N GLY A 130 -2.16 3.03 11.99
CA GLY A 130 -3.09 3.26 13.10
C GLY A 130 -4.56 3.21 12.67
N VAL A 131 -4.94 2.24 11.80
CA VAL A 131 -6.29 2.09 11.29
C VAL A 131 -7.08 1.08 12.12
N PRO A 132 -8.12 1.52 12.86
CA PRO A 132 -9.03 0.64 13.62
C PRO A 132 -9.72 -0.39 12.72
N LYS A 133 -9.98 -1.57 13.28
CA LYS A 133 -10.45 -2.74 12.52
C LYS A 133 -11.69 -3.37 13.13
N ILE A 134 -12.55 -3.92 12.26
CA ILE A 134 -13.56 -4.93 12.60
C ILE A 134 -13.15 -6.22 11.87
N ALA A 135 -13.13 -7.34 12.56
CA ALA A 135 -12.92 -8.64 11.95
C ALA A 135 -14.25 -9.22 11.45
N TYR A 136 -14.31 -9.55 10.16
CA TYR A 136 -15.47 -10.19 9.55
C TYR A 136 -15.09 -11.58 9.06
N VAL A 137 -15.58 -12.62 9.72
CA VAL A 137 -15.35 -14.02 9.37
C VAL A 137 -16.42 -14.46 8.37
N ASN A 138 -16.04 -14.48 7.12
CA ASN A 138 -16.90 -14.77 5.96
C ASN A 138 -16.85 -16.25 5.59
N LYS A 139 -17.74 -16.67 4.70
CA LYS A 139 -17.85 -18.05 4.20
C LYS A 139 -18.26 -19.07 5.29
N MET A 140 -19.11 -18.68 6.21
CA MET A 140 -19.66 -19.57 7.23
C MET A 140 -20.48 -20.74 6.65
N ASP A 141 -20.88 -20.65 5.38
CA ASP A 141 -21.57 -21.68 4.60
C ASP A 141 -20.66 -22.79 4.04
N ARG A 142 -19.36 -22.68 4.19
CA ARG A 142 -18.38 -23.65 3.68
C ARG A 142 -18.13 -24.80 4.67
N VAL A 143 -17.87 -26.00 4.14
CA VAL A 143 -17.50 -27.16 4.96
C VAL A 143 -16.21 -26.89 5.72
N GLY A 144 -16.21 -27.14 7.02
CA GLY A 144 -15.07 -26.84 7.92
C GLY A 144 -15.04 -25.42 8.46
N ALA A 145 -16.11 -24.63 8.26
CA ALA A 145 -16.20 -23.27 8.78
C ALA A 145 -16.29 -23.26 10.31
N ASP A 146 -15.39 -22.51 10.96
CA ASP A 146 -15.34 -22.35 12.41
C ASP A 146 -15.00 -20.89 12.77
N PHE A 147 -16.00 -20.17 13.26
CA PHE A 147 -15.89 -18.76 13.66
C PHE A 147 -14.98 -18.54 14.86
N LEU A 148 -15.21 -19.32 15.94
CA LEU A 148 -14.47 -19.13 17.19
C LEU A 148 -12.99 -19.52 17.06
N ALA A 149 -12.68 -20.55 16.28
CA ALA A 149 -11.31 -20.90 15.97
C ALA A 149 -10.61 -19.80 15.14
N CYS A 150 -11.32 -19.13 14.23
CA CYS A 150 -10.77 -17.99 13.50
C CYS A 150 -10.49 -16.81 14.45
N VAL A 151 -11.37 -16.51 15.38
CA VAL A 151 -11.17 -15.46 16.40
C VAL A 151 -9.95 -15.77 17.27
N GLU A 152 -9.76 -17.03 17.65
CA GLU A 152 -8.61 -17.44 18.44
C GLU A 152 -7.28 -17.35 17.66
N GLU A 153 -7.30 -17.65 16.37
CA GLU A 153 -6.13 -17.42 15.51
C GLU A 153 -5.82 -15.93 15.32
N ILE A 154 -6.82 -15.05 15.26
CA ILE A 154 -6.60 -13.60 15.25
C ILE A 154 -5.86 -13.16 16.52
N LYS A 155 -6.25 -13.69 17.69
CA LYS A 155 -5.57 -13.39 18.96
C LYS A 155 -4.12 -13.91 18.97
N THR A 156 -3.92 -15.14 18.60
CA THR A 156 -2.61 -15.84 18.74
C THR A 156 -1.61 -15.44 17.66
N LYS A 157 -2.05 -15.29 16.41
CA LYS A 157 -1.15 -14.99 15.27
C LYS A 157 -0.98 -13.50 15.01
N LEU A 158 -2.05 -12.70 15.21
CA LEU A 158 -2.02 -11.26 14.95
C LEU A 158 -1.80 -10.43 16.22
N GLY A 159 -1.79 -11.06 17.40
CA GLY A 159 -1.59 -10.39 18.69
C GLY A 159 -2.71 -9.40 19.06
N ALA A 160 -3.91 -9.58 18.48
CA ALA A 160 -5.02 -8.65 18.65
C ALA A 160 -6.05 -9.17 19.66
N THR A 161 -6.60 -8.29 20.49
CA THR A 161 -7.71 -8.62 21.39
C THR A 161 -9.03 -8.68 20.61
N ALA A 162 -9.22 -9.76 19.85
CA ALA A 162 -10.45 -9.97 19.10
C ALA A 162 -11.57 -10.46 20.04
N VAL A 163 -12.73 -9.82 20.00
CA VAL A 163 -13.90 -10.19 20.81
C VAL A 163 -15.12 -10.38 19.91
N PRO A 164 -15.82 -11.52 19.99
CA PRO A 164 -17.08 -11.75 19.30
C PRO A 164 -18.15 -10.74 19.72
N ILE A 165 -18.79 -10.09 18.76
CA ILE A 165 -20.00 -9.28 18.97
C ILE A 165 -21.27 -10.02 18.54
N CYS A 166 -21.09 -11.17 17.87
CA CYS A 166 -22.15 -12.09 17.53
C CYS A 166 -21.63 -13.53 17.56
N LEU A 167 -22.52 -14.50 17.58
CA LEU A 167 -22.23 -15.91 17.42
C LEU A 167 -23.00 -16.48 16.23
N PRO A 168 -22.48 -17.48 15.50
CA PRO A 168 -23.22 -18.12 14.43
C PRO A 168 -24.32 -19.03 14.95
N ILE A 169 -25.46 -19.08 14.25
CA ILE A 169 -26.50 -20.08 14.43
C ILE A 169 -26.29 -21.16 13.36
N GLY A 170 -25.67 -22.26 13.76
CA GLY A 170 -25.24 -23.30 12.83
C GLY A 170 -23.94 -22.96 12.10
N ALA A 171 -23.49 -23.88 11.28
CA ALA A 171 -22.31 -23.74 10.43
C ALA A 171 -22.52 -24.56 9.14
N GLU A 172 -21.72 -24.31 8.12
CA GLU A 172 -21.79 -24.99 6.83
C GLU A 172 -23.17 -24.83 6.19
N ASP A 173 -23.75 -25.89 5.62
CA ASP A 173 -25.08 -25.86 5.02
C ASP A 173 -26.21 -25.50 6.02
N LYS A 174 -25.93 -25.59 7.32
CA LYS A 174 -26.86 -25.26 8.40
C LYS A 174 -26.63 -23.88 9.00
N PHE A 175 -25.81 -23.04 8.37
CA PHE A 175 -25.64 -21.66 8.80
C PHE A 175 -26.90 -20.85 8.46
N ASP A 176 -27.76 -20.63 9.44
CA ASP A 176 -29.06 -19.99 9.26
C ASP A 176 -29.14 -18.55 9.77
N GLY A 177 -28.25 -18.15 10.64
CA GLY A 177 -28.29 -16.81 11.23
C GLY A 177 -27.17 -16.53 12.20
N ILE A 178 -27.34 -15.47 12.99
CA ILE A 178 -26.41 -15.06 14.03
C ILE A 178 -27.15 -14.71 15.31
N ILE A 179 -26.46 -14.78 16.43
CA ILE A 179 -26.92 -14.26 17.71
C ILE A 179 -26.23 -12.94 17.96
N ASP A 180 -26.97 -11.84 18.04
CA ASP A 180 -26.44 -10.55 18.49
C ASP A 180 -26.19 -10.59 20.00
N LEU A 181 -24.92 -10.46 20.42
CA LEU A 181 -24.54 -10.49 21.84
C LEU A 181 -24.81 -9.18 22.56
N ILE A 182 -25.12 -8.09 21.85
CA ILE A 182 -25.51 -6.82 22.44
C ILE A 182 -27.01 -6.85 22.80
N ASP A 183 -27.84 -7.24 21.84
CA ASP A 183 -29.32 -7.26 22.02
C ASP A 183 -29.84 -8.58 22.56
N MET A 184 -28.98 -9.60 22.65
CA MET A 184 -29.33 -10.97 23.07
C MET A 184 -30.53 -11.52 22.30
N LYS A 185 -30.45 -11.40 20.96
CA LYS A 185 -31.49 -11.87 20.04
C LYS A 185 -30.86 -12.72 18.94
N ALA A 186 -31.64 -13.64 18.39
CA ALA A 186 -31.30 -14.40 17.20
C ALA A 186 -31.80 -13.66 15.96
N LEU A 187 -30.94 -13.55 14.95
CA LEU A 187 -31.23 -12.98 13.62
C LEU A 187 -31.18 -14.11 12.60
N TYR A 188 -32.29 -14.52 12.03
CA TYR A 188 -32.39 -15.55 11.00
C TYR A 188 -32.51 -14.90 9.64
N TYR A 189 -31.62 -15.23 8.72
CA TYR A 189 -31.52 -14.63 7.40
C TYR A 189 -32.21 -15.50 6.33
N ASP A 190 -33.05 -14.87 5.51
CA ASP A 190 -33.55 -15.47 4.25
C ASP A 190 -32.55 -15.15 3.12
N GLY A 191 -31.62 -16.06 2.89
CA GLY A 191 -30.57 -15.91 1.87
C GLY A 191 -31.08 -15.90 0.43
N GLN A 192 -32.35 -16.19 0.16
CA GLN A 192 -32.98 -16.17 -1.16
C GLN A 192 -33.75 -14.87 -1.41
N SER A 193 -34.03 -14.09 -0.38
CA SER A 193 -34.75 -12.83 -0.51
C SER A 193 -33.84 -11.73 -1.08
N GLU A 194 -34.31 -11.07 -2.13
CA GLU A 194 -33.70 -9.84 -2.67
C GLU A 194 -34.13 -8.58 -1.90
N ALA A 195 -34.89 -8.72 -0.81
CA ALA A 195 -35.31 -7.61 0.01
C ALA A 195 -34.13 -6.98 0.76
N LEU A 196 -34.13 -5.65 0.92
CA LEU A 196 -33.10 -4.93 1.70
C LEU A 196 -33.04 -5.36 3.16
N VAL A 197 -34.18 -5.80 3.72
CA VAL A 197 -34.25 -6.46 5.03
C VAL A 197 -34.65 -7.92 4.76
N ASN A 198 -33.70 -8.83 4.93
CA ASN A 198 -33.86 -10.25 4.67
C ASN A 198 -33.65 -11.11 5.92
N TYR A 199 -33.91 -10.54 7.10
CA TYR A 199 -33.80 -11.28 8.36
C TYR A 199 -35.02 -11.04 9.27
N THR A 200 -35.24 -12.00 10.15
CA THR A 200 -36.26 -11.94 11.19
C THR A 200 -35.59 -12.08 12.55
N GLU A 201 -36.05 -11.27 13.52
CA GLU A 201 -35.64 -11.38 14.94
C GLU A 201 -36.43 -12.46 15.65
N ALA A 202 -35.74 -13.24 16.46
CA ALA A 202 -36.33 -14.29 17.29
C ALA A 202 -35.57 -14.42 18.62
N GLU A 203 -36.14 -15.20 19.53
CA GLU A 203 -35.43 -15.60 20.74
C GLU A 203 -34.26 -16.53 20.42
N ILE A 204 -33.21 -16.46 21.24
CA ILE A 204 -32.06 -17.32 21.13
C ILE A 204 -32.51 -18.79 21.37
N PRO A 205 -32.12 -19.74 20.47
CA PRO A 205 -32.43 -21.14 20.69
C PRO A 205 -31.93 -21.65 22.03
N GLU A 206 -32.73 -22.44 22.72
CA GLU A 206 -32.42 -22.92 24.07
C GLU A 206 -31.05 -23.55 24.21
N LYS A 207 -30.63 -24.29 23.19
CA LYS A 207 -29.31 -24.95 23.14
C LYS A 207 -28.14 -23.98 23.11
N LEU A 208 -28.32 -22.75 22.62
CA LEU A 208 -27.27 -21.74 22.44
C LEU A 208 -27.34 -20.65 23.52
N LYS A 209 -28.38 -20.60 24.38
CA LYS A 209 -28.51 -19.58 25.43
C LYS A 209 -27.32 -19.55 26.38
N GLY A 210 -26.84 -20.72 26.83
CA GLY A 210 -25.69 -20.81 27.73
C GLY A 210 -24.37 -20.33 27.10
N GLU A 211 -24.18 -20.66 25.84
CA GLU A 211 -22.98 -20.19 25.08
C GLU A 211 -23.08 -18.69 24.82
N ALA A 212 -24.25 -18.18 24.43
CA ALA A 212 -24.48 -16.76 24.21
C ALA A 212 -24.26 -15.95 25.49
N ALA A 213 -24.77 -16.42 26.64
CA ALA A 213 -24.55 -15.76 27.92
C ALA A 213 -23.03 -15.69 28.25
N ARG A 214 -22.34 -16.80 28.15
CA ARG A 214 -20.88 -16.85 28.38
C ARG A 214 -20.10 -15.84 27.50
N TRP A 215 -20.38 -15.79 26.21
CA TRP A 215 -19.70 -14.88 25.31
C TRP A 215 -20.12 -13.43 25.51
N ARG A 216 -21.36 -13.19 25.96
CA ARG A 216 -21.78 -11.87 26.39
C ARG A 216 -20.99 -11.40 27.61
N ASP A 217 -20.79 -12.24 28.61
CA ASP A 217 -19.99 -11.92 29.80
C ASP A 217 -18.55 -11.53 29.40
N ILE A 218 -17.92 -12.31 28.53
CA ILE A 218 -16.59 -12.01 27.98
C ILE A 218 -16.59 -10.66 27.24
N LEU A 219 -17.62 -10.39 26.45
CA LEU A 219 -17.76 -9.12 25.73
C LEU A 219 -17.89 -7.94 26.68
N LEU A 220 -18.71 -8.06 27.74
CA LEU A 220 -18.92 -7.02 28.76
C LEU A 220 -17.63 -6.75 29.56
N GLU A 221 -16.92 -7.81 29.97
CA GLU A 221 -15.62 -7.70 30.64
C GLU A 221 -14.62 -6.96 29.76
N THR A 222 -14.46 -7.40 28.49
CA THR A 222 -13.55 -6.77 27.52
C THR A 222 -13.94 -5.31 27.22
N ALA A 223 -15.24 -5.00 27.17
CA ALA A 223 -15.71 -3.63 26.98
C ALA A 223 -15.43 -2.76 28.22
N ALA A 224 -15.63 -3.30 29.42
CA ALA A 224 -15.36 -2.61 30.68
C ALA A 224 -13.88 -2.24 30.84
N GLU A 225 -12.96 -3.10 30.39
CA GLU A 225 -11.52 -2.81 30.39
C GLU A 225 -11.14 -1.57 29.56
N CYS A 226 -11.97 -1.19 28.58
CA CYS A 226 -11.73 -0.03 27.72
C CYS A 226 -12.24 1.29 28.31
N ASP A 227 -13.01 1.27 29.39
CA ASP A 227 -13.62 2.47 29.97
C ASP A 227 -13.73 2.36 31.51
N GLU A 228 -13.00 3.21 32.22
CA GLU A 228 -12.94 3.18 33.70
C GLU A 228 -14.31 3.33 34.36
N THR A 229 -15.18 4.18 33.79
CA THR A 229 -16.53 4.39 34.34
C THR A 229 -17.42 3.14 34.16
N LEU A 230 -17.25 2.46 33.01
CA LEU A 230 -17.98 1.22 32.75
C LEU A 230 -17.47 0.08 33.62
N MET A 231 -16.15 0.05 33.87
CA MET A 231 -15.51 -0.93 34.73
C MET A 231 -16.03 -0.87 36.15
N GLU A 232 -16.18 0.34 36.72
CA GLU A 232 -16.77 0.53 38.05
C GLU A 232 -18.19 -0.03 38.11
N LYS A 233 -19.05 0.32 37.14
CA LYS A 233 -20.42 -0.20 37.04
C LYS A 233 -20.47 -1.72 36.87
N TYR A 234 -19.59 -2.26 36.02
CA TYR A 234 -19.53 -3.71 35.77
C TYR A 234 -19.22 -4.50 37.03
N PHE A 235 -18.31 -3.99 37.88
CA PHE A 235 -18.00 -4.63 39.18
C PHE A 235 -19.12 -4.51 40.21
N GLU A 236 -19.91 -3.42 40.16
CA GLU A 236 -21.04 -3.25 41.05
C GLU A 236 -22.22 -4.16 40.64
N ASP A 237 -22.63 -4.12 39.39
CA ASP A 237 -23.73 -4.90 38.82
C ASP A 237 -23.61 -4.98 37.29
N PRO A 238 -23.15 -6.10 36.73
CA PRO A 238 -23.02 -6.29 35.27
C PRO A 238 -24.35 -6.10 34.50
N ASP A 239 -25.48 -6.39 35.12
CA ASP A 239 -26.82 -6.26 34.51
C ASP A 239 -27.31 -4.80 34.44
N SER A 240 -26.66 -3.88 35.13
CA SER A 240 -26.98 -2.46 35.10
C SER A 240 -26.49 -1.72 33.87
N LEU A 241 -25.62 -2.36 33.06
CA LEU A 241 -25.02 -1.76 31.86
C LEU A 241 -26.05 -1.58 30.75
N THR A 242 -26.23 -0.35 30.29
CA THR A 242 -27.10 -0.08 29.13
C THR A 242 -26.43 -0.45 27.79
N LYS A 243 -27.27 -0.73 26.80
CA LYS A 243 -26.82 -1.02 25.44
C LYS A 243 -25.92 0.09 24.88
N GLU A 244 -26.29 1.34 25.11
CA GLU A 244 -25.56 2.53 24.64
C GLU A 244 -24.17 2.63 25.28
N GLU A 245 -24.07 2.34 26.59
CA GLU A 245 -22.81 2.32 27.32
C GLU A 245 -21.87 1.22 26.80
N ILE A 246 -22.40 0.02 26.57
CA ILE A 246 -21.64 -1.12 26.01
C ILE A 246 -21.12 -0.77 24.60
N ILE A 247 -21.98 -0.24 23.72
CA ILE A 247 -21.60 0.17 22.37
C ILE A 247 -20.52 1.27 22.41
N ALA A 248 -20.67 2.26 23.29
CA ALA A 248 -19.72 3.36 23.45
C ALA A 248 -18.35 2.85 23.92
N ALA A 249 -18.30 1.92 24.86
CA ALA A 249 -17.06 1.32 25.35
C ALA A 249 -16.35 0.47 24.29
N ILE A 250 -17.09 -0.40 23.58
CA ILE A 250 -16.54 -1.18 22.46
C ILE A 250 -16.01 -0.23 21.37
N ARG A 251 -16.74 0.84 21.04
CA ARG A 251 -16.29 1.85 20.09
C ARG A 251 -14.98 2.51 20.55
N LYS A 252 -14.89 2.94 21.81
CA LYS A 252 -13.69 3.54 22.40
C LYS A 252 -12.50 2.61 22.29
N GLY A 253 -12.68 1.33 22.70
CA GLY A 253 -11.64 0.31 22.60
C GLY A 253 -11.25 -0.01 21.16
N THR A 254 -12.19 0.03 20.20
CA THR A 254 -11.91 -0.17 18.78
C THR A 254 -11.12 0.99 18.20
N ILE A 255 -11.51 2.23 18.46
CA ILE A 255 -10.84 3.44 17.96
C ILE A 255 -9.42 3.55 18.53
N SER A 256 -9.21 3.20 19.80
CA SER A 256 -7.89 3.16 20.44
C SER A 256 -7.07 1.91 20.07
N MET A 257 -7.59 1.02 19.21
CA MET A 257 -6.97 -0.24 18.78
C MET A 257 -6.67 -1.23 19.92
N GLN A 258 -7.33 -1.11 21.06
CA GLN A 258 -7.22 -2.04 22.19
C GLN A 258 -7.94 -3.35 21.93
N ILE A 259 -9.10 -3.26 21.26
CA ILE A 259 -9.94 -4.41 20.92
C ILE A 259 -10.31 -4.40 19.43
N VAL A 260 -10.64 -5.58 18.93
CA VAL A 260 -11.16 -5.79 17.57
C VAL A 260 -12.49 -6.52 17.66
N PRO A 261 -13.62 -5.86 17.43
CA PRO A 261 -14.93 -6.51 17.35
C PRO A 261 -14.92 -7.55 16.21
N ALA A 262 -15.36 -8.77 16.49
CA ALA A 262 -15.43 -9.84 15.51
C ALA A 262 -16.87 -10.25 15.25
N CYS A 263 -17.28 -10.30 13.98
CA CYS A 263 -18.59 -10.79 13.54
C CYS A 263 -18.42 -11.82 12.42
N CYS A 264 -19.48 -12.56 12.12
CA CYS A 264 -19.46 -13.62 11.13
C CYS A 264 -20.64 -13.51 10.15
N GLY A 265 -20.48 -14.17 9.00
CA GLY A 265 -21.51 -14.23 7.98
C GLY A 265 -21.13 -15.05 6.75
N SER A 266 -22.01 -15.01 5.77
CA SER A 266 -21.75 -15.51 4.42
C SER A 266 -22.23 -14.47 3.42
N SER A 267 -21.30 -13.70 2.88
CA SER A 267 -21.61 -12.68 1.87
C SER A 267 -22.23 -13.30 0.63
N PHE A 268 -21.76 -14.49 0.21
CA PHE A 268 -22.33 -15.21 -0.93
C PHE A 268 -23.78 -15.63 -0.72
N LYS A 269 -24.14 -16.04 0.49
CA LYS A 269 -25.52 -16.42 0.88
C LYS A 269 -26.35 -15.27 1.41
N ASN A 270 -25.90 -14.02 1.32
CA ASN A 270 -26.58 -12.82 1.79
C ASN A 270 -26.93 -12.85 3.29
N LYS A 271 -26.10 -13.50 4.14
CA LYS A 271 -26.33 -13.65 5.57
C LYS A 271 -25.28 -12.86 6.37
N GLY A 272 -25.71 -11.99 7.28
CA GLY A 272 -24.84 -11.27 8.22
C GLY A 272 -24.25 -9.95 7.71
N VAL A 273 -24.48 -9.53 6.46
CA VAL A 273 -23.88 -8.30 5.89
C VAL A 273 -24.52 -7.03 6.48
N GLN A 274 -25.84 -7.02 6.73
CA GLN A 274 -26.50 -5.89 7.37
C GLN A 274 -26.01 -5.71 8.81
N PHE A 275 -25.79 -6.79 9.55
CA PHE A 275 -25.18 -6.74 10.87
C PHE A 275 -23.75 -6.16 10.82
N LEU A 276 -22.95 -6.53 9.82
CA LEU A 276 -21.64 -5.93 9.58
C LEU A 276 -21.76 -4.42 9.33
N LEU A 277 -22.73 -3.98 8.50
CA LEU A 277 -22.96 -2.55 8.25
C LEU A 277 -23.30 -1.81 9.54
N ASP A 278 -24.19 -2.37 10.38
CA ASP A 278 -24.50 -1.78 11.68
C ASP A 278 -23.29 -1.74 12.61
N ALA A 279 -22.46 -2.78 12.62
CA ALA A 279 -21.21 -2.81 13.39
C ALA A 279 -20.23 -1.73 12.92
N VAL A 280 -20.12 -1.50 11.61
CA VAL A 280 -19.32 -0.39 11.05
C VAL A 280 -19.81 0.96 11.56
N MET A 281 -21.13 1.19 11.60
CA MET A 281 -21.69 2.45 12.12
C MET A 281 -21.45 2.60 13.62
N ARG A 282 -21.59 1.51 14.38
CA ARG A 282 -21.40 1.48 15.84
C ARG A 282 -19.95 1.71 16.24
N TYR A 283 -18.99 1.02 15.63
CA TYR A 283 -17.65 0.83 16.20
C TYR A 283 -16.53 1.51 15.43
N LEU A 284 -16.62 1.68 14.10
CA LEU A 284 -15.56 2.34 13.36
C LEU A 284 -15.62 3.87 13.50
N PRO A 285 -14.45 4.53 13.46
CA PRO A 285 -14.36 5.97 13.65
C PRO A 285 -14.97 6.77 12.50
N SER A 286 -15.41 7.96 12.83
CA SER A 286 -15.68 9.05 11.90
C SER A 286 -14.41 9.90 11.71
N PRO A 287 -14.38 10.82 10.73
CA PRO A 287 -13.27 11.78 10.59
C PRO A 287 -13.04 12.62 11.85
N LEU A 288 -14.09 12.88 12.65
CA LEU A 288 -13.99 13.61 13.92
C LEU A 288 -13.21 12.83 14.98
N ASP A 289 -13.38 11.52 15.04
CA ASP A 289 -12.70 10.65 16.02
C ASP A 289 -11.20 10.53 15.73
N LYS A 290 -10.77 10.67 14.47
CA LYS A 290 -9.35 10.73 14.07
C LYS A 290 -8.68 12.04 14.53
N GLY A 291 -9.47 13.08 14.77
CA GLY A 291 -8.98 14.36 15.25
C GLY A 291 -8.24 15.19 14.19
N ALA A 292 -7.38 16.08 14.66
CA ALA A 292 -6.62 16.97 13.80
C ALA A 292 -5.51 16.22 13.05
N VAL A 293 -5.32 16.56 11.77
CA VAL A 293 -4.18 16.08 10.99
C VAL A 293 -2.98 17.00 11.22
N THR A 294 -1.81 16.41 11.39
CA THR A 294 -0.55 17.11 11.55
C THR A 294 0.22 17.13 10.25
N GLY A 295 0.90 18.22 9.98
CA GLY A 295 1.77 18.38 8.83
C GLY A 295 2.80 19.49 9.09
N THR A 296 3.67 19.74 8.12
CA THR A 296 4.75 20.72 8.22
C THR A 296 4.48 21.91 7.28
N ASN A 297 4.74 23.12 7.74
CA ASN A 297 4.73 24.28 6.87
C ASN A 297 5.93 24.22 5.90
N PRO A 298 5.71 24.11 4.59
CA PRO A 298 6.81 23.97 3.63
C PRO A 298 7.72 25.21 3.53
N ARG A 299 7.28 26.36 4.08
CA ARG A 299 8.05 27.61 4.05
C ARG A 299 8.89 27.84 5.33
N THR A 300 8.36 27.45 6.48
CA THR A 300 9.01 27.69 7.80
C THR A 300 9.58 26.44 8.43
N GLY A 301 9.17 25.24 8.00
CA GLY A 301 9.53 23.96 8.63
C GLY A 301 8.80 23.67 9.95
N GLU A 302 7.88 24.54 10.38
CA GLU A 302 7.14 24.38 11.63
C GLU A 302 6.02 23.35 11.48
N GLU A 303 5.78 22.59 12.55
CA GLU A 303 4.66 21.68 12.64
C GLU A 303 3.35 22.44 12.78
N ILE A 304 2.34 22.06 12.00
CA ILE A 304 1.02 22.67 11.97
C ILE A 304 -0.04 21.57 12.07
N THR A 305 -1.14 21.87 12.73
CA THR A 305 -2.31 20.99 12.79
C THR A 305 -3.52 21.61 12.10
N ARG A 306 -4.39 20.76 11.53
CA ARG A 306 -5.68 21.13 10.94
C ARG A 306 -6.78 20.24 11.50
N LYS A 307 -7.86 20.86 11.99
CA LYS A 307 -9.03 20.15 12.48
C LYS A 307 -9.93 19.70 11.32
N PRO A 308 -10.64 18.59 11.44
CA PRO A 308 -11.61 18.13 10.44
C PRO A 308 -12.88 18.98 10.47
N SER A 309 -12.79 20.21 9.93
CA SER A 309 -13.88 21.18 9.87
C SER A 309 -13.85 21.90 8.53
N ALA A 310 -15.04 22.18 7.97
CA ALA A 310 -15.21 22.96 6.75
C ALA A 310 -14.77 24.42 6.91
N ASP A 311 -14.73 24.94 8.15
CA ASP A 311 -14.34 26.32 8.47
C ASP A 311 -12.82 26.51 8.55
N GLU A 312 -12.04 25.42 8.55
CA GLU A 312 -10.57 25.42 8.54
C GLU A 312 -10.01 25.70 7.12
N PRO A 313 -8.74 26.11 7.01
CA PRO A 313 -8.10 26.20 5.72
C PRO A 313 -8.07 24.84 5.01
N PHE A 314 -8.38 24.83 3.70
CA PHE A 314 -8.41 23.60 2.92
C PHE A 314 -7.06 22.90 2.88
N CYS A 315 -7.10 21.57 3.07
CA CYS A 315 -5.97 20.69 2.95
C CYS A 315 -6.45 19.28 2.55
N ALA A 316 -5.82 18.70 1.53
CA ALA A 316 -6.12 17.35 1.05
C ALA A 316 -4.85 16.60 0.63
N LEU A 317 -4.88 15.30 0.75
CA LEU A 317 -3.85 14.38 0.27
C LEU A 317 -4.31 13.70 -1.02
N VAL A 318 -3.43 13.68 -2.02
CA VAL A 318 -3.61 12.92 -3.26
C VAL A 318 -3.13 11.50 -3.00
N PHE A 319 -4.03 10.54 -2.94
CA PHE A 319 -3.65 9.16 -2.63
C PHE A 319 -3.63 8.24 -3.85
N LYS A 320 -4.24 8.65 -4.95
CA LYS A 320 -4.25 7.89 -6.21
C LYS A 320 -4.37 8.80 -7.41
N ILE A 321 -3.65 8.47 -8.48
CA ILE A 321 -3.83 9.01 -9.82
C ILE A 321 -4.35 7.89 -10.71
N ALA A 322 -5.31 8.19 -11.57
CA ALA A 322 -5.80 7.27 -12.60
C ALA A 322 -5.97 8.01 -13.92
N THR A 323 -5.85 7.29 -15.03
CA THR A 323 -6.09 7.83 -16.36
C THR A 323 -7.45 7.38 -16.87
N ASP A 324 -8.30 8.34 -17.19
CA ASP A 324 -9.62 8.07 -17.78
C ASP A 324 -9.60 8.46 -19.27
N PRO A 325 -10.16 7.62 -20.17
CA PRO A 325 -10.15 7.90 -21.61
C PRO A 325 -10.89 9.18 -22.01
N PHE A 326 -11.88 9.64 -21.22
CA PHE A 326 -12.76 10.74 -21.55
C PHE A 326 -12.39 12.05 -20.88
N VAL A 327 -12.04 11.99 -19.58
CA VAL A 327 -11.73 13.20 -18.78
C VAL A 327 -10.22 13.39 -18.56
N GLY A 328 -9.42 12.42 -18.98
CA GLY A 328 -7.97 12.45 -18.82
C GLY A 328 -7.52 12.05 -17.42
N ARG A 329 -6.66 12.86 -16.80
CA ARG A 329 -6.07 12.56 -15.49
C ARG A 329 -7.05 12.82 -14.35
N LEU A 330 -7.36 11.78 -13.59
CA LEU A 330 -8.17 11.81 -12.37
C LEU A 330 -7.23 11.75 -11.14
N ALA A 331 -7.31 12.73 -10.26
CA ALA A 331 -6.64 12.71 -8.97
C ALA A 331 -7.65 12.41 -7.86
N PHE A 332 -7.43 11.34 -7.12
CA PHE A 332 -8.25 10.99 -5.97
C PHE A 332 -7.71 11.68 -4.71
N LEU A 333 -8.59 12.43 -4.06
CA LEU A 333 -8.27 13.31 -2.94
C LEU A 333 -9.01 12.85 -1.69
N ARG A 334 -8.30 12.87 -0.55
CA ARG A 334 -8.90 12.87 0.78
C ARG A 334 -8.81 14.28 1.35
N ALA A 335 -9.94 14.95 1.53
CA ALA A 335 -10.01 16.24 2.21
C ALA A 335 -9.94 16.05 3.73
N TYR A 336 -8.92 16.63 4.37
CA TYR A 336 -8.75 16.58 5.82
C TYR A 336 -9.31 17.81 6.51
N SER A 337 -9.27 18.96 5.87
CA SER A 337 -9.80 20.21 6.43
C SER A 337 -10.33 21.12 5.32
N GLY A 338 -11.18 22.06 5.70
CA GLY A 338 -11.70 23.10 4.82
C GLY A 338 -12.72 22.63 3.80
N LYS A 339 -12.92 23.47 2.79
CA LYS A 339 -13.82 23.25 1.67
C LYS A 339 -13.11 23.57 0.35
N LEU A 340 -13.35 22.77 -0.68
CA LEU A 340 -12.85 22.96 -2.04
C LEU A 340 -14.02 23.01 -3.02
N GLU A 341 -14.09 24.04 -3.84
CA GLU A 341 -15.12 24.23 -4.87
C GLU A 341 -14.58 23.91 -6.26
N ALA A 342 -15.43 23.34 -7.11
CA ALA A 342 -15.10 23.13 -8.51
C ALA A 342 -14.84 24.50 -9.20
N GLY A 343 -13.84 24.53 -10.09
CA GLY A 343 -13.40 25.74 -10.76
C GLY A 343 -12.37 26.59 -9.99
N SER A 344 -12.08 26.25 -8.73
CA SER A 344 -11.12 26.95 -7.88
C SER A 344 -9.66 26.55 -8.14
N TYR A 345 -8.75 27.10 -7.37
CA TYR A 345 -7.31 26.79 -7.40
C TYR A 345 -6.84 26.25 -6.06
N VAL A 346 -5.90 25.32 -6.12
CA VAL A 346 -5.16 24.83 -4.97
C VAL A 346 -3.66 25.02 -5.16
N TYR A 347 -2.91 25.03 -4.08
CA TYR A 347 -1.46 25.11 -4.06
C TYR A 347 -0.88 23.71 -3.87
N ASN A 348 -0.04 23.26 -4.79
CA ASN A 348 0.71 22.00 -4.69
C ASN A 348 2.01 22.27 -3.93
N THR A 349 2.18 21.68 -2.77
CA THR A 349 3.32 21.94 -1.88
C THR A 349 4.65 21.39 -2.43
N ARG A 350 4.62 20.32 -3.23
CA ARG A 350 5.83 19.75 -3.87
C ARG A 350 6.37 20.65 -4.98
N THR A 351 5.49 21.14 -5.87
CA THR A 351 5.91 21.92 -7.03
C THR A 351 6.00 23.42 -6.72
N GLY A 352 5.42 23.89 -5.61
CA GLY A 352 5.33 25.31 -5.29
C GLY A 352 4.44 26.11 -6.24
N LYS A 353 3.49 25.46 -6.93
CA LYS A 353 2.65 26.09 -7.96
C LYS A 353 1.17 25.95 -7.65
N LYS A 354 0.39 26.88 -8.23
CA LYS A 354 -1.07 26.79 -8.24
C LYS A 354 -1.53 25.81 -9.32
N GLU A 355 -2.45 24.94 -8.94
CA GLU A 355 -3.12 23.99 -9.82
C GLU A 355 -4.61 24.29 -9.88
N ARG A 356 -5.22 24.20 -11.07
CA ARG A 356 -6.63 24.47 -11.26
C ARG A 356 -7.43 23.17 -11.05
N VAL A 357 -8.47 23.24 -10.22
CA VAL A 357 -9.48 22.20 -10.05
C VAL A 357 -10.62 22.46 -11.03
N ALA A 358 -10.63 21.83 -12.19
CA ALA A 358 -11.64 22.10 -13.20
C ALA A 358 -13.02 21.53 -12.79
N ARG A 359 -13.06 20.27 -12.33
CA ARG A 359 -14.26 19.58 -11.88
C ARG A 359 -13.96 18.68 -10.72
N LEU A 360 -14.97 18.40 -9.90
CA LEU A 360 -14.96 17.46 -8.79
C LEU A 360 -16.00 16.38 -9.06
N TYR A 361 -15.66 15.14 -8.69
CA TYR A 361 -16.54 14.00 -8.88
C TYR A 361 -16.64 13.18 -7.60
N GLN A 362 -17.86 12.75 -7.27
CA GLN A 362 -18.10 11.65 -6.38
C GLN A 362 -18.06 10.36 -7.21
N MET A 363 -17.18 9.44 -6.84
CA MET A 363 -16.98 8.21 -7.59
C MET A 363 -17.95 7.13 -7.17
N HIS A 364 -18.34 6.30 -8.13
CA HIS A 364 -19.01 5.04 -7.94
C HIS A 364 -18.32 4.02 -8.85
N SER A 365 -17.30 3.35 -8.32
CA SER A 365 -16.36 2.56 -9.12
C SER A 365 -15.77 3.39 -10.27
N ASN A 366 -16.09 3.09 -11.54
CA ASN A 366 -15.66 3.87 -12.71
C ASN A 366 -16.66 4.97 -13.15
N HIS A 367 -17.84 5.08 -12.51
CA HIS A 367 -18.81 6.12 -12.81
C HIS A 367 -18.51 7.41 -12.06
N GLN A 368 -18.59 8.54 -12.76
CA GLN A 368 -18.24 9.87 -12.28
C GLN A 368 -19.51 10.71 -12.11
N ASN A 369 -19.87 11.01 -10.86
CA ASN A 369 -20.99 11.92 -10.56
C ASN A 369 -20.43 13.31 -10.24
N PRO A 370 -20.68 14.34 -11.07
CA PRO A 370 -20.15 15.68 -10.81
C PRO A 370 -20.74 16.28 -9.54
N ILE A 371 -19.88 16.92 -8.74
CA ILE A 371 -20.24 17.64 -7.52
C ILE A 371 -19.67 19.06 -7.55
N GLU A 372 -20.32 19.97 -6.85
CA GLU A 372 -19.93 21.38 -6.83
C GLU A 372 -18.78 21.63 -5.85
N PHE A 373 -18.74 20.93 -4.76
CA PHE A 373 -17.72 21.10 -3.72
C PHE A 373 -17.50 19.81 -2.93
N VAL A 374 -16.37 19.75 -2.21
CA VAL A 374 -16.04 18.75 -1.18
C VAL A 374 -15.63 19.46 0.10
N GLU A 375 -15.88 18.82 1.23
CA GLU A 375 -15.54 19.32 2.57
C GLU A 375 -14.65 18.35 3.31
N ALA A 376 -14.10 18.82 4.44
CA ALA A 376 -13.33 17.96 5.36
C ALA A 376 -14.04 16.62 5.59
N GLY A 377 -13.28 15.53 5.55
CA GLY A 377 -13.79 14.16 5.71
C GLY A 377 -14.25 13.49 4.42
N ASP A 378 -14.34 14.18 3.29
CA ASP A 378 -14.74 13.60 2.01
C ASP A 378 -13.58 12.94 1.26
N ILE A 379 -13.96 11.97 0.42
CA ILE A 379 -13.11 11.37 -0.61
C ILE A 379 -13.76 11.69 -1.97
N CYS A 380 -12.98 12.25 -2.88
CA CYS A 380 -13.46 12.62 -4.21
C CYS A 380 -12.39 12.39 -5.27
N ALA A 381 -12.79 12.43 -6.54
CA ALA A 381 -11.87 12.56 -7.66
C ALA A 381 -11.95 13.99 -8.24
N ALA A 382 -10.83 14.50 -8.69
CA ALA A 382 -10.74 15.83 -9.27
C ALA A 382 -9.94 15.82 -10.57
N VAL A 383 -10.26 16.71 -11.50
CA VAL A 383 -9.58 16.87 -12.79
C VAL A 383 -9.14 18.30 -13.02
N GLY A 384 -8.16 18.47 -13.91
CA GLY A 384 -7.64 19.78 -14.32
C GLY A 384 -6.20 20.04 -13.90
N PHE A 385 -5.61 19.16 -13.14
CA PHE A 385 -4.23 19.26 -12.67
C PHE A 385 -3.22 18.95 -13.78
N LYS A 386 -2.09 19.69 -13.76
CA LYS A 386 -1.00 19.51 -14.74
C LYS A 386 0.13 18.64 -14.23
N ASP A 387 0.57 18.86 -12.97
CA ASP A 387 1.71 18.18 -12.38
C ASP A 387 1.40 17.77 -10.93
N LEU A 388 0.44 16.85 -10.78
CA LEU A 388 0.07 16.29 -9.50
C LEU A 388 0.43 14.81 -9.47
N ARG A 389 0.99 14.33 -8.34
CA ARG A 389 1.42 12.94 -8.15
C ARG A 389 0.76 12.33 -6.93
N THR A 390 0.76 11.01 -6.88
CA THR A 390 0.37 10.28 -5.68
C THR A 390 1.30 10.65 -4.52
N GLY A 391 0.74 10.98 -3.36
CA GLY A 391 1.48 11.48 -2.19
C GLY A 391 1.55 13.00 -2.09
N ASP A 392 1.20 13.76 -3.13
CA ASP A 392 1.20 15.23 -3.07
C ASP A 392 0.14 15.75 -2.10
N THR A 393 0.48 16.82 -1.38
CA THR A 393 -0.48 17.59 -0.60
C THR A 393 -0.94 18.82 -1.40
N VAL A 394 -2.25 19.03 -1.46
CA VAL A 394 -2.85 20.23 -2.01
C VAL A 394 -3.58 21.02 -0.93
N CYS A 395 -3.35 22.34 -0.88
CA CYS A 395 -3.86 23.19 0.18
C CYS A 395 -4.13 24.61 -0.32
N LEU A 396 -4.48 25.53 0.60
CA LEU A 396 -4.51 26.95 0.32
C LEU A 396 -3.09 27.54 0.34
N GLU A 397 -2.76 28.40 -0.63
CA GLU A 397 -1.44 29.03 -0.77
C GLU A 397 -1.07 29.93 0.42
N ASP A 398 -2.06 30.64 0.97
CA ASP A 398 -1.85 31.59 2.07
C ASP A 398 -1.57 30.88 3.40
N LYS A 399 -1.99 29.64 3.53
CA LYS A 399 -1.83 28.79 4.72
C LYS A 399 -1.33 27.40 4.33
N PRO A 400 -0.11 27.29 3.78
CA PRO A 400 0.38 26.04 3.24
C PRO A 400 0.70 25.03 4.37
N ILE A 401 0.41 23.78 4.08
CA ILE A 401 0.75 22.63 4.91
C ILE A 401 1.12 21.46 4.00
N THR A 402 2.20 20.77 4.32
CA THR A 402 2.57 19.49 3.70
C THR A 402 2.25 18.39 4.70
N LEU A 403 1.37 17.48 4.33
CA LEU A 403 1.09 16.29 5.10
C LEU A 403 2.24 15.29 4.91
N GLU A 404 2.37 14.35 5.83
CA GLU A 404 3.35 13.28 5.73
C GLU A 404 3.23 12.57 4.37
N THR A 405 4.35 12.47 3.65
CA THR A 405 4.43 11.82 2.36
C THR A 405 4.40 10.30 2.50
N MET A 406 3.82 9.64 1.49
CA MET A 406 3.89 8.18 1.41
C MET A 406 5.26 7.76 0.89
N GLU A 407 5.87 6.78 1.55
CA GLU A 407 7.07 6.12 1.06
C GLU A 407 6.66 4.91 0.22
N PHE A 408 7.26 4.77 -0.94
CA PHE A 408 7.00 3.65 -1.85
C PHE A 408 8.27 2.80 -1.98
N PRO A 409 8.14 1.46 -1.95
CA PRO A 409 9.28 0.59 -2.17
C PRO A 409 9.77 0.67 -3.62
N ASP A 410 11.08 0.49 -3.79
CA ASP A 410 11.67 0.40 -5.11
C ASP A 410 11.24 -0.89 -5.84
N PRO A 411 11.06 -0.84 -7.17
CA PRO A 411 10.76 -2.02 -7.95
C PRO A 411 11.93 -3.02 -7.95
N VAL A 412 11.63 -4.31 -7.84
CA VAL A 412 12.63 -5.38 -7.64
C VAL A 412 12.87 -6.24 -8.88
N ILE A 413 11.95 -6.23 -9.85
CA ILE A 413 12.03 -7.01 -11.09
C ILE A 413 11.84 -6.09 -12.31
N GLY A 414 12.57 -6.36 -13.38
CA GLY A 414 12.46 -5.63 -14.64
C GLY A 414 12.31 -6.55 -15.85
N ILE A 415 11.64 -6.07 -16.89
CA ILE A 415 11.59 -6.72 -18.20
C ILE A 415 11.89 -5.69 -19.29
N ALA A 416 12.63 -6.11 -20.31
CA ALA A 416 12.81 -5.31 -21.50
C ALA A 416 11.55 -5.39 -22.37
N VAL A 417 11.08 -4.25 -22.86
CA VAL A 417 9.93 -4.15 -23.76
C VAL A 417 10.33 -3.43 -25.04
N GLU A 418 9.90 -3.96 -26.15
CA GLU A 418 10.16 -3.40 -27.48
C GLU A 418 8.86 -3.31 -28.27
N PRO A 419 8.56 -2.16 -28.91
CA PRO A 419 7.38 -2.07 -29.77
C PRO A 419 7.55 -2.97 -31.01
N LYS A 420 6.50 -3.65 -31.42
CA LYS A 420 6.54 -4.48 -32.63
C LYS A 420 6.65 -3.66 -33.90
N THR A 421 6.18 -2.43 -33.91
CA THR A 421 6.20 -1.55 -35.07
C THR A 421 6.72 -0.17 -34.70
N GLN A 422 7.31 0.55 -35.70
CA GLN A 422 7.78 1.92 -35.51
C GLN A 422 6.68 2.90 -35.09
N LYS A 423 5.43 2.65 -35.53
CA LYS A 423 4.24 3.44 -35.13
C LYS A 423 3.91 3.31 -33.66
N ASP A 424 4.26 2.20 -33.04
CA ASP A 424 3.96 1.92 -31.66
C ASP A 424 5.00 2.52 -30.71
N LEU A 425 6.14 3.00 -31.23
CA LEU A 425 7.22 3.59 -30.41
C LEU A 425 6.75 4.84 -29.67
N ASP A 426 6.16 5.81 -30.39
CA ASP A 426 5.66 7.05 -29.79
C ASP A 426 4.50 6.76 -28.82
N LYS A 427 3.62 5.83 -29.20
CA LYS A 427 2.50 5.42 -28.33
C LYS A 427 3.00 4.71 -27.08
N LEU A 428 4.03 3.87 -27.18
CA LEU A 428 4.63 3.18 -26.05
C LEU A 428 5.18 4.17 -25.04
N GLY A 429 5.92 5.19 -25.46
CA GLY A 429 6.45 6.23 -24.56
C GLY A 429 5.33 6.97 -23.81
N ILE A 430 4.25 7.36 -24.51
CA ILE A 430 3.10 8.02 -23.91
C ILE A 430 2.38 7.11 -22.92
N ALA A 431 2.15 5.84 -23.29
CA ALA A 431 1.46 4.86 -22.46
C ALA A 431 2.26 4.55 -21.19
N LEU A 432 3.56 4.30 -21.34
CA LEU A 432 4.46 4.04 -20.20
C LEU A 432 4.54 5.25 -19.26
N GLY A 433 4.59 6.48 -19.80
CA GLY A 433 4.56 7.70 -19.00
C GLY A 433 3.27 7.80 -18.15
N LYS A 434 2.11 7.52 -18.73
CA LYS A 434 0.83 7.51 -18.01
C LYS A 434 0.79 6.44 -16.91
N LEU A 435 1.24 5.23 -17.22
CA LEU A 435 1.28 4.13 -16.25
C LEU A 435 2.22 4.43 -15.08
N ALA A 436 3.37 5.05 -15.35
CA ALA A 436 4.30 5.50 -14.30
C ALA A 436 3.75 6.65 -13.43
N GLU A 437 2.84 7.48 -13.98
CA GLU A 437 2.13 8.48 -13.18
C GLU A 437 1.07 7.87 -12.26
N GLU A 438 0.43 6.77 -12.69
CA GLU A 438 -0.59 6.07 -11.89
C GLU A 438 0.03 5.26 -10.75
N ASP A 439 1.16 4.60 -11.02
CA ASP A 439 1.81 3.68 -10.09
C ASP A 439 3.24 4.12 -9.77
N PRO A 440 3.48 4.64 -8.56
CA PRO A 440 4.82 5.09 -8.16
C PRO A 440 5.84 3.95 -8.00
N THR A 441 5.41 2.68 -7.94
CA THR A 441 6.31 1.50 -7.90
C THR A 441 6.62 0.93 -9.27
N PHE A 442 6.02 1.52 -10.31
CA PHE A 442 6.33 1.20 -11.70
C PHE A 442 7.32 2.22 -12.25
N THR A 443 8.47 1.77 -12.71
CA THR A 443 9.49 2.64 -13.29
C THR A 443 9.83 2.23 -14.71
N VAL A 444 10.21 3.23 -15.50
CA VAL A 444 10.62 3.06 -16.92
C VAL A 444 12.00 3.64 -17.08
N LYS A 445 12.94 2.84 -17.51
CA LYS A 445 14.30 3.26 -17.86
C LYS A 445 14.55 2.94 -19.33
N SER A 446 14.99 3.93 -20.11
CA SER A 446 15.46 3.72 -21.48
C SER A 446 16.98 3.70 -21.46
N ASP A 447 17.55 2.62 -21.92
CA ASP A 447 18.98 2.51 -22.14
C ASP A 447 19.32 3.20 -23.45
N HIS A 448 20.07 4.28 -23.38
CA HIS A 448 20.47 5.07 -24.54
C HIS A 448 21.51 4.36 -25.42
N GLU A 449 22.27 3.40 -24.86
CA GLU A 449 23.28 2.66 -25.60
C GLU A 449 22.68 1.48 -26.38
N THR A 450 21.78 0.73 -25.76
CA THR A 450 21.13 -0.43 -26.39
C THR A 450 19.82 -0.08 -27.08
N GLY A 451 19.24 1.09 -26.80
CA GLY A 451 17.93 1.51 -27.29
C GLY A 451 16.76 0.71 -26.66
N GLN A 452 17.04 -0.13 -25.67
CA GLN A 452 16.03 -0.92 -24.98
C GLN A 452 15.28 -0.11 -23.93
N THR A 453 13.99 -0.32 -23.84
CA THR A 453 13.16 0.21 -22.75
C THR A 453 12.93 -0.91 -21.73
N VAL A 454 13.40 -0.70 -20.50
CA VAL A 454 13.17 -1.62 -19.37
C VAL A 454 12.08 -1.05 -18.49
N ILE A 455 11.05 -1.84 -18.25
CA ILE A 455 10.00 -1.55 -17.28
C ILE A 455 10.24 -2.38 -16.02
N SER A 456 10.11 -1.77 -14.85
CA SER A 456 10.37 -2.44 -13.57
C SER A 456 9.18 -2.29 -12.64
N GLY A 457 8.92 -3.32 -11.81
CA GLY A 457 7.78 -3.39 -10.90
C GLY A 457 8.04 -4.29 -9.69
N MET A 458 7.00 -4.53 -8.90
CA MET A 458 7.09 -5.25 -7.62
C MET A 458 7.06 -6.78 -7.76
N GLY A 459 6.61 -7.32 -8.90
CA GLY A 459 6.53 -8.76 -9.14
C GLY A 459 6.15 -9.10 -10.57
N GLU A 460 6.21 -10.38 -10.91
CA GLU A 460 5.88 -10.88 -12.27
C GLU A 460 4.43 -10.54 -12.64
N LEU A 461 3.48 -10.77 -11.74
CA LEU A 461 2.07 -10.47 -11.97
C LEU A 461 1.84 -8.98 -12.19
N HIS A 462 2.52 -8.12 -11.45
CA HIS A 462 2.45 -6.67 -11.64
C HIS A 462 2.86 -6.27 -13.07
N LEU A 463 4.01 -6.76 -13.55
CA LEU A 463 4.50 -6.46 -14.90
C LEU A 463 3.62 -7.09 -15.99
N ASP A 464 3.09 -8.28 -15.78
CA ASP A 464 2.14 -8.92 -16.70
C ASP A 464 0.89 -8.08 -16.90
N ILE A 465 0.36 -7.49 -15.82
CA ILE A 465 -0.81 -6.60 -15.89
C ILE A 465 -0.47 -5.32 -16.63
N ILE A 466 0.69 -4.71 -16.36
CA ILE A 466 1.15 -3.52 -17.09
C ILE A 466 1.24 -3.79 -18.59
N VAL A 467 1.81 -4.92 -18.97
CA VAL A 467 1.92 -5.33 -20.39
C VAL A 467 0.55 -5.59 -21.01
N ASP A 468 -0.36 -6.22 -20.29
CA ASP A 468 -1.72 -6.46 -20.76
C ASP A 468 -2.48 -5.13 -20.93
N ARG A 469 -2.31 -4.17 -20.03
CA ARG A 469 -2.85 -2.81 -20.14
C ARG A 469 -2.29 -2.07 -21.36
N LEU A 470 -0.99 -2.18 -21.66
CA LEU A 470 -0.38 -1.59 -22.86
C LEU A 470 -1.07 -2.10 -24.13
N ARG A 471 -1.38 -3.38 -24.19
CA ARG A 471 -2.05 -3.99 -25.35
C ARG A 471 -3.53 -3.60 -25.45
N ARG A 472 -4.31 -3.74 -24.37
CA ARG A 472 -5.77 -3.59 -24.37
C ARG A 472 -6.23 -2.14 -24.26
N GLU A 473 -5.63 -1.35 -23.35
CA GLU A 473 -6.07 0.02 -23.08
C GLU A 473 -5.41 1.03 -24.05
N PHE A 474 -4.12 0.82 -24.36
CA PHE A 474 -3.34 1.76 -25.17
C PHE A 474 -3.17 1.29 -26.62
N GLY A 475 -3.53 0.06 -26.94
CA GLY A 475 -3.41 -0.51 -28.30
C GLY A 475 -1.96 -0.56 -28.78
N VAL A 476 -1.01 -0.88 -27.89
CA VAL A 476 0.42 -0.98 -28.18
C VAL A 476 0.85 -2.44 -28.10
N ASP A 477 1.23 -3.00 -29.24
CA ASP A 477 1.80 -4.34 -29.30
C ASP A 477 3.31 -4.32 -29.02
N ILE A 478 3.73 -5.13 -28.03
CA ILE A 478 5.12 -5.21 -27.61
C ILE A 478 5.65 -6.65 -27.61
N ASN A 479 6.95 -6.77 -27.82
CA ASN A 479 7.73 -7.95 -27.48
C ASN A 479 8.29 -7.79 -26.06
N GLN A 480 8.35 -8.88 -25.32
CA GLN A 480 8.85 -8.93 -23.96
C GLN A 480 10.16 -9.73 -23.93
N GLY A 481 11.17 -9.20 -23.22
CA GLY A 481 12.34 -9.95 -22.82
C GLY A 481 12.08 -10.84 -21.60
N ALA A 482 13.08 -11.64 -21.23
CA ALA A 482 13.04 -12.42 -19.99
C ALA A 482 13.10 -11.48 -18.78
N PRO A 483 12.41 -11.83 -17.66
CA PRO A 483 12.54 -11.09 -16.42
C PRO A 483 13.99 -11.00 -15.93
N GLN A 484 14.37 -9.84 -15.43
CA GLN A 484 15.70 -9.57 -14.89
C GLN A 484 15.59 -9.01 -13.49
N VAL A 485 16.52 -9.38 -12.63
CA VAL A 485 16.60 -8.85 -11.27
C VAL A 485 17.18 -7.45 -11.29
N ASN A 486 16.59 -6.54 -10.53
CA ASN A 486 17.15 -5.21 -10.32
C ASN A 486 18.22 -5.29 -9.24
N TYR A 487 19.46 -5.54 -9.65
CA TYR A 487 20.61 -5.45 -8.77
C TYR A 487 20.87 -4.00 -8.36
N LYS A 488 21.57 -3.82 -7.25
CA LYS A 488 22.08 -2.53 -6.78
C LYS A 488 23.57 -2.66 -6.48
N GLU A 489 24.27 -1.54 -6.37
CA GLU A 489 25.67 -1.52 -5.95
C GLU A 489 25.82 -0.80 -4.62
N ALA A 490 26.74 -1.24 -3.80
CA ALA A 490 27.09 -0.59 -2.56
C ALA A 490 28.61 -0.55 -2.37
N ILE A 491 29.12 0.39 -1.60
CA ILE A 491 30.54 0.42 -1.20
C ILE A 491 30.66 -0.02 0.26
N THR A 492 31.76 -0.70 0.60
CA THR A 492 31.97 -1.28 1.94
C THR A 492 33.08 -0.59 2.75
N SER A 493 33.85 0.28 2.13
CA SER A 493 34.93 1.03 2.79
C SER A 493 34.95 2.49 2.37
N SER A 494 35.75 3.30 3.06
CA SER A 494 35.91 4.72 2.77
C SER A 494 37.19 4.98 1.98
N PHE A 495 37.15 5.99 1.12
CA PHE A 495 38.33 6.47 0.39
C PHE A 495 38.29 7.98 0.23
N GLN A 496 39.43 8.63 0.55
CA GLN A 496 39.61 10.06 0.35
C GLN A 496 40.32 10.29 -0.99
N LEU A 497 39.75 11.17 -1.80
CA LEU A 497 40.25 11.51 -3.12
C LEU A 497 40.36 13.02 -3.31
N ARG A 498 41.39 13.49 -3.96
CA ARG A 498 41.49 14.80 -4.60
C ARG A 498 41.21 14.66 -6.08
N GLU A 499 40.16 15.30 -6.59
CA GLU A 499 39.80 15.30 -8.00
C GLU A 499 39.97 16.70 -8.58
N VAL A 500 40.73 16.80 -9.68
CA VAL A 500 40.97 18.06 -10.37
C VAL A 500 40.44 17.95 -11.80
N PHE A 501 39.34 18.61 -12.05
CA PHE A 501 38.79 18.76 -13.40
C PHE A 501 39.39 19.98 -14.06
N LYS A 502 40.14 19.78 -15.16
CA LYS A 502 40.72 20.83 -15.96
C LYS A 502 40.57 20.53 -17.44
N LYS A 503 39.86 21.42 -18.16
CA LYS A 503 39.71 21.31 -19.64
C LYS A 503 39.94 22.68 -20.25
N GLN A 504 40.81 22.75 -21.24
CA GLN A 504 41.16 23.98 -21.94
C GLN A 504 40.99 23.75 -23.44
N THR A 505 40.01 24.38 -24.05
CA THR A 505 39.74 24.30 -25.49
C THR A 505 39.61 25.71 -26.02
N GLY A 506 40.72 26.32 -26.45
CA GLY A 506 40.73 27.56 -27.27
C GLY A 506 39.88 28.73 -26.84
N GLY A 507 39.79 29.07 -25.55
CA GLY A 507 38.98 30.15 -25.00
C GLY A 507 38.94 30.09 -23.46
N ARG A 508 37.83 30.42 -22.84
CA ARG A 508 37.61 30.29 -21.38
C ARG A 508 37.77 28.83 -20.99
N GLY A 509 38.69 28.51 -20.08
CA GLY A 509 38.92 27.18 -19.57
C GLY A 509 37.81 26.69 -18.65
N LYS A 510 37.88 25.44 -18.22
CA LYS A 510 37.05 24.82 -17.19
C LYS A 510 37.96 24.29 -16.08
N PHE A 511 37.66 24.65 -14.82
CA PHE A 511 38.47 24.24 -13.68
C PHE A 511 37.60 24.00 -12.45
N ALA A 512 37.81 22.86 -11.79
CA ALA A 512 37.31 22.56 -10.46
C ALA A 512 38.27 21.62 -9.74
N ASP A 513 38.51 21.85 -8.47
CA ASP A 513 39.37 21.03 -7.62
C ASP A 513 38.60 20.77 -6.31
N ILE A 514 38.38 19.50 -6.05
CA ILE A 514 37.63 19.06 -4.85
C ILE A 514 38.40 17.96 -4.12
N ILE A 515 38.41 18.02 -2.81
CA ILE A 515 38.89 16.96 -1.94
C ILE A 515 37.70 16.40 -1.19
N VAL A 516 37.38 15.15 -1.45
CA VAL A 516 36.22 14.47 -0.91
C VAL A 516 36.59 13.17 -0.21
N ASN A 517 35.87 12.84 0.84
CA ASN A 517 35.86 11.52 1.46
C ASN A 517 34.57 10.83 1.10
N VAL A 518 34.65 9.69 0.42
CA VAL A 518 33.53 8.86 0.01
C VAL A 518 33.49 7.65 0.92
N SER A 519 32.34 7.36 1.53
CA SER A 519 32.14 6.27 2.48
C SER A 519 30.70 5.72 2.39
N PRO A 520 30.45 4.52 2.95
CA PRO A 520 29.07 4.05 3.15
C PRO A 520 28.25 5.09 3.94
N ALA A 521 26.96 5.25 3.58
CA ALA A 521 26.06 6.10 4.34
C ALA A 521 25.85 5.53 5.74
N ASP A 522 25.46 6.39 6.68
CA ASP A 522 25.11 5.97 8.03
C ASP A 522 23.86 5.06 7.98
N GLU A 523 23.71 4.17 8.96
CA GLU A 523 22.62 3.20 9.01
C GLU A 523 21.25 3.89 8.93
N GLY A 524 20.38 3.40 8.04
CA GLY A 524 19.03 3.94 7.80
C GLY A 524 18.95 5.18 6.89
N VAL A 525 20.08 5.72 6.42
CA VAL A 525 20.09 6.86 5.49
C VAL A 525 19.96 6.37 4.07
N GLN A 526 18.95 6.86 3.36
CA GLN A 526 18.72 6.64 1.93
C GLN A 526 19.22 7.84 1.11
N GLY A 527 19.71 7.56 -0.12
CA GLY A 527 20.21 8.59 -1.01
C GLY A 527 21.61 9.09 -0.63
N LEU A 528 21.91 10.32 -1.05
CA LEU A 528 23.20 10.96 -0.80
C LEU A 528 23.20 11.66 0.58
N GLN A 529 24.02 11.19 1.49
CA GLN A 529 24.35 11.88 2.72
C GLN A 529 25.52 12.83 2.44
N PHE A 530 25.19 14.11 2.23
CA PHE A 530 26.17 15.11 1.85
C PHE A 530 26.60 15.98 3.04
N ILE A 531 27.91 16.06 3.28
CA ILE A 531 28.50 16.85 4.38
C ILE A 531 29.47 17.86 3.80
N ASN A 532 29.27 19.12 4.15
CA ASN A 532 30.19 20.21 3.76
C ASN A 532 31.09 20.59 4.96
N SER A 533 32.36 20.21 4.90
CA SER A 533 33.38 20.52 5.89
C SER A 533 34.40 21.56 5.40
N VAL A 534 34.16 22.22 4.25
CA VAL A 534 35.06 23.21 3.65
C VAL A 534 35.20 24.43 4.55
N LYS A 535 36.43 24.79 4.90
CA LYS A 535 36.78 25.95 5.73
C LYS A 535 37.42 27.06 4.89
N GLY A 536 37.28 28.31 5.31
CA GLY A 536 37.97 29.44 4.70
C GLY A 536 37.47 29.94 3.36
N GLY A 537 36.38 29.38 2.80
CA GLY A 537 35.81 29.82 1.51
C GLY A 537 36.65 29.38 0.31
N ASN A 538 37.46 28.33 0.44
CA ASN A 538 38.29 27.78 -0.65
C ASN A 538 37.45 27.31 -1.85
N ILE A 539 36.21 26.84 -1.60
CA ILE A 539 35.18 26.63 -2.60
C ILE A 539 34.05 27.63 -2.33
N PRO A 540 33.67 28.49 -3.29
CA PRO A 540 32.52 29.39 -3.16
C PRO A 540 31.23 28.63 -2.83
N LYS A 541 30.40 29.20 -1.94
CA LYS A 541 29.15 28.56 -1.48
C LYS A 541 28.18 28.18 -2.60
N GLU A 542 28.23 28.91 -3.70
CA GLU A 542 27.40 28.66 -4.89
C GLU A 542 27.74 27.38 -5.63
N PHE A 543 28.95 26.82 -5.46
CA PHE A 543 29.39 25.59 -6.11
C PHE A 543 29.16 24.33 -5.26
N ILE A 544 28.93 24.47 -3.96
CA ILE A 544 28.67 23.32 -3.06
C ILE A 544 27.42 22.53 -3.48
N PRO A 545 26.26 23.15 -3.79
CA PRO A 545 25.11 22.40 -4.31
C PRO A 545 25.34 21.70 -5.66
N CYS A 546 26.32 22.22 -6.46
CA CYS A 546 26.67 21.59 -7.74
C CYS A 546 27.47 20.30 -7.55
N ILE A 547 28.30 20.25 -6.51
CA ILE A 547 29.03 19.02 -6.12
C ILE A 547 28.02 17.97 -5.66
N GLU A 548 27.08 18.34 -4.77
CA GLU A 548 26.02 17.47 -4.31
C GLU A 548 25.20 16.90 -5.48
N LYS A 549 24.76 17.76 -6.39
CA LYS A 549 24.04 17.37 -7.61
C LYS A 549 24.87 16.41 -8.49
N GLY A 550 26.18 16.63 -8.61
CA GLY A 550 27.09 15.79 -9.37
C GLY A 550 27.17 14.37 -8.81
N PHE A 551 27.32 14.23 -7.49
CA PHE A 551 27.30 12.91 -6.83
C PHE A 551 25.94 12.24 -6.93
N THR A 552 24.85 12.95 -6.67
CA THR A 552 23.49 12.41 -6.81
C THR A 552 23.22 11.86 -8.21
N SER A 553 23.67 12.58 -9.23
CA SER A 553 23.50 12.12 -10.60
C SER A 553 24.40 10.93 -10.95
N ALA A 554 25.60 10.85 -10.38
CA ALA A 554 26.52 9.74 -10.59
C ALA A 554 26.07 8.43 -9.93
N MET A 555 25.36 8.52 -8.79
CA MET A 555 24.81 7.35 -8.08
C MET A 555 23.80 6.54 -8.91
N ALA A 556 23.21 7.11 -9.94
CA ALA A 556 22.30 6.40 -10.83
C ALA A 556 22.97 5.26 -11.59
N ASN A 557 24.30 5.34 -11.80
CA ASN A 557 25.09 4.32 -12.50
C ASN A 557 26.32 3.98 -11.65
N GLY A 558 26.33 2.78 -11.07
CA GLY A 558 27.44 2.29 -10.26
C GLY A 558 28.69 1.98 -11.08
N VAL A 559 29.72 1.50 -10.40
CA VAL A 559 31.07 1.32 -10.96
C VAL A 559 31.42 -0.14 -11.27
N LEU A 560 30.59 -1.11 -10.87
CA LEU A 560 30.80 -2.54 -11.14
C LEU A 560 30.11 -3.02 -12.42
N ALA A 561 28.82 -2.81 -12.47
CA ALA A 561 27.95 -3.31 -13.53
C ALA A 561 26.93 -2.25 -14.01
N GLY A 562 27.06 -1.01 -13.54
CA GLY A 562 26.22 0.12 -13.91
C GLY A 562 24.88 0.17 -13.16
N TYR A 563 24.73 -0.61 -12.08
CA TYR A 563 23.51 -0.55 -11.27
C TYR A 563 23.56 0.61 -10.29
N GLU A 564 22.37 1.08 -9.90
CA GLU A 564 22.22 2.20 -8.98
C GLU A 564 22.89 1.96 -7.62
N VAL A 565 23.54 3.00 -7.09
CA VAL A 565 24.05 3.06 -5.71
C VAL A 565 23.01 3.78 -4.85
N PRO A 566 22.20 3.06 -4.05
CA PRO A 566 21.03 3.64 -3.38
C PRO A 566 21.38 4.55 -2.21
N SER A 567 22.57 4.41 -1.63
CA SER A 567 23.01 5.22 -0.51
C SER A 567 24.52 5.44 -0.55
N LEU A 568 24.94 6.67 -0.27
CA LEU A 568 26.34 7.08 -0.27
C LEU A 568 26.54 8.25 0.69
N LYS A 569 27.66 8.29 1.41
CA LYS A 569 28.08 9.42 2.21
C LYS A 569 29.27 10.10 1.55
N VAL A 570 29.14 11.39 1.31
CA VAL A 570 30.19 12.21 0.75
C VAL A 570 30.45 13.41 1.64
N GLU A 571 31.66 13.55 2.14
CA GLU A 571 32.14 14.72 2.86
C GLU A 571 33.09 15.51 1.98
N VAL A 572 32.73 16.75 1.66
CA VAL A 572 33.63 17.67 0.98
C VAL A 572 34.52 18.33 2.01
N ILE A 573 35.82 18.01 1.98
CA ILE A 573 36.79 18.44 3.02
C ILE A 573 37.42 19.76 2.63
N ASP A 574 37.85 19.91 1.38
CA ASP A 574 38.54 21.09 0.87
C ASP A 574 38.49 21.14 -0.67
N GLY A 575 39.10 22.13 -1.26
CA GLY A 575 39.24 22.27 -2.70
C GLY A 575 39.76 23.63 -3.10
N SER A 576 39.71 23.93 -4.39
CA SER A 576 40.06 25.26 -4.93
C SER A 576 39.27 25.60 -6.18
N TYR A 577 39.19 26.90 -6.47
CA TYR A 577 38.56 27.39 -7.68
C TYR A 577 39.45 28.41 -8.42
N HIS A 578 39.16 28.60 -9.66
CA HIS A 578 39.80 29.61 -10.47
C HIS A 578 38.80 30.72 -10.82
N PRO A 579 39.10 32.01 -10.54
CA PRO A 579 38.15 33.10 -10.69
C PRO A 579 37.51 33.27 -12.06
N VAL A 580 38.17 32.81 -13.13
CA VAL A 580 37.69 32.93 -14.49
C VAL A 580 37.18 31.59 -15.07
N ASP A 581 37.84 30.47 -14.74
CA ASP A 581 37.59 29.17 -15.36
C ASP A 581 36.72 28.24 -14.56
N SER A 582 36.34 28.62 -13.32
CA SER A 582 35.39 27.85 -12.51
C SER A 582 33.96 28.29 -12.78
N ASP A 583 33.10 27.30 -12.93
CA ASP A 583 31.66 27.46 -13.05
C ASP A 583 30.93 26.25 -12.42
N GLN A 584 29.62 26.34 -12.35
CA GLN A 584 28.73 25.32 -11.76
C GLN A 584 28.93 23.95 -12.42
N LEU A 585 29.00 23.92 -13.75
CA LEU A 585 29.16 22.70 -14.51
C LEU A 585 30.54 22.03 -14.24
N SER A 586 31.59 22.80 -14.07
CA SER A 586 32.93 22.26 -13.76
C SER A 586 32.94 21.50 -12.45
N PHE A 587 32.25 22.01 -11.38
CA PHE A 587 32.15 21.33 -10.11
C PHE A 587 31.20 20.12 -10.16
N GLU A 588 30.14 20.15 -10.96
CA GLU A 588 29.26 19.00 -11.18
C GLU A 588 30.05 17.86 -11.88
N LEU A 589 30.84 18.18 -12.90
CA LEU A 589 31.66 17.20 -13.59
C LEU A 589 32.79 16.67 -12.71
N ALA A 590 33.46 17.52 -11.92
CA ALA A 590 34.46 17.07 -10.95
C ALA A 590 33.89 16.10 -9.93
N ALA A 591 32.67 16.34 -9.45
CA ALA A 591 31.99 15.44 -8.54
C ALA A 591 31.66 14.07 -9.17
N ARG A 592 31.21 14.06 -10.44
CA ARG A 592 30.96 12.80 -11.17
C ARG A 592 32.24 12.02 -11.38
N MET A 593 33.35 12.69 -11.74
CA MET A 593 34.67 12.06 -11.88
C MET A 593 35.18 11.53 -10.53
N ALA A 594 35.03 12.31 -9.45
CA ALA A 594 35.37 11.87 -8.11
C ALA A 594 34.64 10.60 -7.70
N PHE A 595 33.35 10.48 -8.00
CA PHE A 595 32.58 9.25 -7.79
C PHE A 595 33.19 8.07 -8.57
N ARG A 596 33.43 8.24 -9.85
CA ARG A 596 34.01 7.19 -10.73
C ARG A 596 35.41 6.73 -10.29
N HIS A 597 36.22 7.63 -9.74
CA HIS A 597 37.58 7.31 -9.29
C HIS A 597 37.67 6.80 -7.85
N ALA A 598 36.76 7.26 -6.96
CA ALA A 598 36.74 6.86 -5.55
C ALA A 598 36.02 5.54 -5.32
N CYS A 599 34.81 5.35 -5.88
CA CYS A 599 33.99 4.17 -5.60
C CYS A 599 34.66 2.83 -5.94
N PRO A 600 35.43 2.66 -7.02
CA PRO A 600 36.18 1.41 -7.26
C PRO A 600 37.19 1.06 -6.17
N LYS A 601 37.71 2.09 -5.45
CA LYS A 601 38.66 1.92 -4.34
C LYS A 601 38.00 1.72 -2.98
N CYS A 602 36.68 1.87 -2.92
CA CYS A 602 35.85 1.67 -1.74
C CYS A 602 35.33 0.23 -1.60
N HIS A 603 35.93 -0.75 -2.25
CA HIS A 603 35.49 -2.15 -2.27
C HIS A 603 34.00 -2.28 -2.61
N PRO A 604 33.62 -1.93 -3.85
CA PRO A 604 32.23 -2.01 -4.26
C PRO A 604 31.74 -3.46 -4.33
N VAL A 605 30.49 -3.69 -3.92
CA VAL A 605 29.81 -4.98 -3.91
C VAL A 605 28.48 -4.89 -4.67
N LEU A 606 28.08 -6.01 -5.27
CA LEU A 606 26.78 -6.14 -5.90
C LEU A 606 25.76 -6.62 -4.88
N MET A 607 24.58 -6.01 -4.90
CA MET A 607 23.48 -6.31 -4.00
C MET A 607 22.31 -6.91 -4.79
N GLU A 608 21.68 -7.95 -4.24
CA GLU A 608 20.49 -8.58 -4.81
C GLU A 608 19.28 -8.48 -3.88
N PRO A 609 18.07 -8.39 -4.44
CA PRO A 609 16.85 -8.38 -3.63
C PRO A 609 16.58 -9.75 -3.02
N ILE A 610 16.36 -9.78 -1.72
CA ILE A 610 15.98 -10.95 -0.94
C ILE A 610 14.48 -10.87 -0.68
N MET A 611 13.81 -11.97 -0.98
CA MET A 611 12.36 -12.11 -0.80
C MET A 611 12.06 -12.90 0.46
N SER A 612 11.11 -12.42 1.23
CA SER A 612 10.46 -13.19 2.30
C SER A 612 9.43 -14.11 1.64
N LEU A 613 9.73 -15.40 1.61
CA LEU A 613 8.89 -16.43 1.04
C LEU A 613 8.23 -17.22 2.16
N GLU A 614 6.92 -17.37 2.08
CA GLU A 614 6.17 -18.27 2.94
C GLU A 614 5.46 -19.33 2.11
N VAL A 615 5.65 -20.59 2.46
CA VAL A 615 5.03 -21.74 1.78
C VAL A 615 4.16 -22.48 2.78
N VAL A 616 2.88 -22.65 2.43
CA VAL A 616 1.93 -23.46 3.18
C VAL A 616 1.75 -24.79 2.45
N THR A 617 2.04 -25.88 3.11
CA THR A 617 2.07 -27.22 2.50
C THR A 617 1.58 -28.30 3.48
N PRO A 618 0.99 -29.43 2.98
CA PRO A 618 0.85 -30.64 3.79
C PRO A 618 2.21 -31.14 4.27
N GLU A 619 2.24 -31.79 5.42
CA GLU A 619 3.46 -32.30 6.06
C GLU A 619 4.28 -33.22 5.13
N ASP A 620 3.62 -34.05 4.34
CA ASP A 620 4.24 -35.01 3.42
C ASP A 620 5.19 -34.38 2.41
N TYR A 621 4.97 -33.12 2.02
CA TYR A 621 5.77 -32.42 1.02
C TYR A 621 6.77 -31.43 1.59
N MET A 622 6.76 -31.20 2.92
CA MET A 622 7.61 -30.19 3.58
C MET A 622 9.10 -30.46 3.32
N GLY A 623 9.53 -31.72 3.39
CA GLY A 623 10.93 -32.11 3.19
C GLY A 623 11.46 -31.76 1.80
N ASP A 624 10.68 -32.04 0.76
CA ASP A 624 11.04 -31.73 -0.63
C ASP A 624 11.08 -30.23 -0.90
N ILE A 625 10.14 -29.47 -0.32
CA ILE A 625 10.08 -28.02 -0.41
C ILE A 625 11.27 -27.37 0.28
N VAL A 626 11.59 -27.77 1.50
CA VAL A 626 12.79 -27.29 2.23
C VAL A 626 14.07 -27.63 1.46
N GLY A 627 14.16 -28.84 0.90
CA GLY A 627 15.27 -29.25 0.04
C GLY A 627 15.41 -28.39 -1.23
N ASP A 628 14.31 -28.01 -1.86
CA ASP A 628 14.32 -27.14 -3.03
C ASP A 628 14.71 -25.70 -2.67
N LEU A 629 14.16 -25.16 -1.56
CA LEU A 629 14.51 -23.82 -1.08
C LEU A 629 16.01 -23.70 -0.74
N ASN A 630 16.59 -24.70 -0.10
CA ASN A 630 18.03 -24.74 0.17
C ASN A 630 18.86 -24.74 -1.11
N ARG A 631 18.42 -25.47 -2.16
CA ARG A 631 19.09 -25.42 -3.48
C ARG A 631 19.02 -24.04 -4.13
N ARG A 632 17.96 -23.27 -3.84
CA ARG A 632 17.76 -21.91 -4.30
C ARG A 632 18.41 -20.84 -3.40
N ARG A 633 19.41 -21.20 -2.65
CA ARG A 633 20.10 -20.32 -1.68
C ARG A 633 19.15 -19.75 -0.60
N GLY A 634 18.04 -20.43 -0.36
CA GLY A 634 17.07 -19.99 0.64
C GLY A 634 17.58 -20.23 2.06
N GLN A 635 17.41 -19.24 2.92
CA GLN A 635 17.65 -19.34 4.35
C GLN A 635 16.33 -19.57 5.06
N ILE A 636 16.13 -20.78 5.60
CA ILE A 636 14.92 -21.10 6.37
C ILE A 636 14.94 -20.32 7.69
N VAL A 637 13.91 -19.51 7.92
CA VAL A 637 13.77 -18.66 9.12
C VAL A 637 12.92 -19.33 10.18
N ALA A 638 11.81 -19.94 9.77
CA ALA A 638 10.87 -20.60 10.68
C ALA A 638 10.12 -21.74 9.98
N MET A 639 9.72 -22.72 10.77
CA MET A 639 8.83 -23.80 10.36
C MET A 639 7.73 -23.92 11.42
N ASP A 640 6.51 -23.58 11.04
CA ASP A 640 5.35 -23.56 11.91
C ASP A 640 4.32 -24.60 11.46
N SER A 641 3.32 -24.84 12.30
CA SER A 641 2.20 -25.71 11.97
C SER A 641 0.89 -24.94 12.10
N THR A 642 -0.01 -25.13 11.15
CA THR A 642 -1.38 -24.63 11.28
C THR A 642 -2.21 -25.55 12.17
N ALA A 643 -3.30 -25.03 12.72
CA ALA A 643 -4.27 -25.82 13.49
C ALA A 643 -4.88 -26.99 12.69
N ASN A 644 -4.86 -26.91 11.37
CA ASN A 644 -5.38 -27.94 10.45
C ASN A 644 -4.31 -28.97 10.02
N GLY A 645 -3.12 -28.97 10.64
CA GLY A 645 -2.04 -29.92 10.33
C GLY A 645 -1.20 -29.58 9.10
N ALA A 646 -1.46 -28.44 8.43
CA ALA A 646 -0.56 -27.97 7.38
C ALA A 646 0.72 -27.37 8.00
N ARG A 647 1.82 -27.42 7.27
CA ARG A 647 3.11 -26.84 7.65
C ARG A 647 3.32 -25.52 6.94
N ILE A 648 3.90 -24.56 7.65
CA ILE A 648 4.30 -23.26 7.13
C ILE A 648 5.82 -23.20 7.15
N VAL A 649 6.43 -23.01 5.98
CA VAL A 649 7.88 -22.81 5.83
C VAL A 649 8.12 -21.35 5.47
N LYS A 650 8.83 -20.61 6.33
CA LYS A 650 9.26 -19.23 6.09
C LYS A 650 10.74 -19.22 5.74
N ALA A 651 11.09 -18.56 4.65
CA ALA A 651 12.46 -18.48 4.17
C ALA A 651 12.79 -17.14 3.54
N PHE A 652 14.03 -16.70 3.68
CA PHE A 652 14.60 -15.63 2.85
C PHE A 652 15.27 -16.23 1.62
N VAL A 653 14.86 -15.80 0.43
CA VAL A 653 15.36 -16.35 -0.83
C VAL A 653 15.70 -15.22 -1.82
N PRO A 654 16.83 -15.32 -2.53
CA PRO A 654 17.15 -14.36 -3.59
C PRO A 654 16.12 -14.43 -4.71
N LEU A 655 15.69 -13.27 -5.19
CA LEU A 655 14.69 -13.18 -6.28
C LEU A 655 15.18 -13.89 -7.56
N SER A 656 16.47 -13.84 -7.84
CA SER A 656 17.07 -14.51 -9.00
C SER A 656 16.81 -16.01 -9.07
N GLU A 657 16.62 -16.67 -7.90
CA GLU A 657 16.36 -18.09 -7.77
C GLU A 657 14.87 -18.43 -7.78
N GLN A 658 13.99 -17.42 -7.85
CA GLN A 658 12.54 -17.59 -7.69
C GLN A 658 11.77 -17.61 -9.01
N PHE A 659 12.40 -17.27 -10.12
CA PHE A 659 11.71 -17.34 -11.42
C PHE A 659 11.22 -18.76 -11.71
N GLY A 660 9.91 -18.87 -12.02
CA GLY A 660 9.25 -20.15 -12.24
C GLY A 660 9.03 -21.02 -11.00
N TYR A 661 9.33 -20.54 -9.78
CA TYR A 661 9.17 -21.29 -8.54
C TYR A 661 7.77 -21.85 -8.31
N VAL A 662 6.73 -21.08 -8.62
CA VAL A 662 5.32 -21.50 -8.45
C VAL A 662 5.03 -22.80 -9.23
N THR A 663 5.59 -22.95 -10.44
CA THR A 663 5.45 -24.17 -11.25
C THR A 663 6.16 -25.36 -10.59
N VAL A 664 7.37 -25.14 -10.10
CA VAL A 664 8.14 -26.17 -9.38
C VAL A 664 7.42 -26.58 -8.10
N LEU A 665 6.95 -25.60 -7.31
CA LEU A 665 6.19 -25.84 -6.08
C LEU A 665 4.93 -26.70 -6.34
N ARG A 666 4.18 -26.38 -7.39
CA ARG A 666 3.00 -27.18 -7.79
C ARG A 666 3.38 -28.62 -8.14
N THR A 667 4.49 -28.81 -8.82
CA THR A 667 4.98 -30.15 -9.15
C THR A 667 5.40 -30.92 -7.90
N LEU A 668 6.18 -30.32 -7.00
CA LEU A 668 6.66 -30.93 -5.76
C LEU A 668 5.51 -31.30 -4.81
N SER A 669 4.46 -30.49 -4.78
CA SER A 669 3.34 -30.65 -3.84
C SER A 669 2.08 -31.26 -4.45
N SER A 670 2.15 -31.73 -5.70
CA SER A 670 0.95 -32.20 -6.45
C SER A 670 -0.18 -31.14 -6.46
N GLY A 671 0.19 -29.87 -6.51
CA GLY A 671 -0.74 -28.73 -6.51
C GLY A 671 -1.33 -28.38 -5.14
N ARG A 672 -0.84 -29.00 -4.03
CA ARG A 672 -1.41 -28.81 -2.69
C ARG A 672 -0.72 -27.73 -1.86
N ALA A 673 0.48 -27.27 -2.25
CA ALA A 673 1.15 -26.17 -1.58
C ALA A 673 0.82 -24.85 -2.24
N THR A 674 0.77 -23.81 -1.41
CA THR A 674 0.64 -22.40 -1.85
C THR A 674 1.83 -21.60 -1.36
N SER A 675 2.24 -20.59 -2.09
CA SER A 675 3.34 -19.72 -1.68
C SER A 675 2.94 -18.26 -1.77
N THR A 676 3.48 -17.47 -0.85
CA THR A 676 3.39 -16.01 -0.85
C THR A 676 4.80 -15.46 -0.76
N MET A 677 5.13 -14.48 -1.59
CA MET A 677 6.47 -13.90 -1.67
C MET A 677 6.37 -12.38 -1.63
N THR A 678 7.13 -11.75 -0.74
CA THR A 678 7.21 -10.29 -0.60
C THR A 678 8.67 -9.86 -0.58
N PHE A 679 8.97 -8.66 -1.10
CA PHE A 679 10.30 -8.08 -0.94
C PHE A 679 10.57 -7.79 0.56
N ASP A 680 11.79 -8.13 1.01
CA ASP A 680 12.23 -7.88 2.38
C ASP A 680 13.39 -6.88 2.42
N HIS A 681 14.56 -7.25 1.88
CA HIS A 681 15.75 -6.39 1.90
C HIS A 681 16.69 -6.70 0.73
N TYR A 682 17.74 -5.90 0.58
CA TYR A 682 18.87 -6.19 -0.29
C TYR A 682 20.02 -6.81 0.50
N ALA A 683 20.66 -7.85 -0.05
CA ALA A 683 21.84 -8.49 0.51
C ALA A 683 22.97 -8.61 -0.52
N GLU A 684 24.20 -8.78 -0.06
CA GLU A 684 25.36 -8.93 -0.91
C GLU A 684 25.30 -10.24 -1.72
N VAL A 685 25.55 -10.13 -3.03
CA VAL A 685 25.65 -11.30 -3.92
C VAL A 685 26.94 -12.05 -3.65
N PRO A 686 26.93 -13.40 -3.51
CA PRO A 686 28.15 -14.18 -3.38
C PRO A 686 29.18 -13.89 -4.48
N ALA A 687 30.45 -13.74 -4.12
CA ALA A 687 31.51 -13.24 -5.00
C ALA A 687 31.68 -14.01 -6.32
N ASN A 688 31.39 -15.32 -6.32
CA ASN A 688 31.41 -16.15 -7.53
C ASN A 688 30.29 -15.79 -8.51
N LEU A 689 29.09 -15.54 -8.01
CA LEU A 689 27.94 -15.13 -8.83
C LEU A 689 28.04 -13.67 -9.27
N ALA A 690 28.56 -12.80 -8.40
CA ALA A 690 28.77 -11.40 -8.71
C ALA A 690 29.67 -11.21 -9.94
N LYS A 691 30.73 -12.01 -10.08
CA LYS A 691 31.60 -11.98 -11.27
C LYS A 691 30.83 -12.30 -12.54
N ASP A 692 30.05 -13.37 -12.54
CA ASP A 692 29.26 -13.78 -13.70
C ASP A 692 28.24 -12.69 -14.12
N ILE A 693 27.63 -12.02 -13.14
CA ILE A 693 26.66 -10.94 -13.38
C ILE A 693 27.37 -9.71 -13.97
N VAL A 694 28.51 -9.32 -13.40
CA VAL A 694 29.32 -8.20 -13.90
C VAL A 694 29.82 -8.46 -15.31
N GLU A 695 30.30 -9.67 -15.60
CA GLU A 695 30.76 -10.05 -16.96
C GLU A 695 29.61 -10.02 -17.98
N LYS A 696 28.42 -10.49 -17.59
CA LYS A 696 27.22 -10.50 -18.44
C LYS A 696 26.64 -9.10 -18.67
N SER A 697 26.83 -8.17 -17.75
CA SER A 697 26.35 -6.79 -17.92
C SER A 697 27.04 -6.06 -19.05
N GLY A 698 28.28 -6.46 -19.38
CA GLY A 698 29.10 -5.81 -20.41
C GLY A 698 29.50 -4.37 -20.06
N TYR A 699 29.15 -3.91 -18.88
CA TYR A 699 29.39 -2.54 -18.42
C TYR A 699 30.88 -2.31 -18.21
N ARG A 700 31.41 -1.25 -18.77
CA ARG A 700 32.78 -0.77 -18.53
C ARG A 700 32.70 0.70 -18.15
N VAL A 701 33.35 1.06 -17.06
CA VAL A 701 33.51 2.47 -16.70
C VAL A 701 34.37 3.12 -17.82
N SER A 702 33.77 4.02 -18.60
CA SER A 702 34.51 4.76 -19.60
C SER A 702 35.35 5.84 -18.91
N ASP A 703 36.67 5.82 -19.15
CA ASP A 703 37.61 6.85 -18.66
C ASP A 703 37.48 8.17 -19.44
N ASP A 704 36.62 8.25 -20.47
CA ASP A 704 36.68 9.27 -21.53
C ASP A 704 35.46 10.22 -21.62
N GLU A 705 34.63 10.40 -20.58
CA GLU A 705 33.59 11.47 -20.59
C GLU A 705 33.65 12.37 -19.37
#